data_3739876d219f4dabb3e54fb79a3fa103
#
_entry.id   3739876d219f4dabb3e54fb79a3fa103
#
_cell.length_a   1.000
_cell.length_b   1.000
_cell.length_c   1.000
_cell.angle_alpha   90.00
_cell.angle_beta   90.00
_cell.angle_gamma   90.00
#
_symmetry.space_group_name_H-M   'P 1'
#
loop_
_entity.id
_entity.type
_entity.pdbx_description
1 polymer ?
#
loop_
_entity_poly.entity_id
_entity_poly.type
_entity_poly.pdbx_seq_one_letter_code
_entity_poly.pdbx_strand_id
1 'polypeptide(L)'
;MNRFFGEEIASLITERHQGTCTHMVTLPARPARYAEWPEWAVVRDVDKLYEHQAEAAQRAWNGEHVVLATGTSSGKSLAYQLPVITTLLNDPTACALYITPTKALGSDQLTSIRHDVQAAPYDGDTPIDARRHIRDAARWVFTNPDMLHTILLNHKQWQRLFRHLTYVVVDECHAYRGVFGAHVALVLRRLRRIAAHYGSHPTFFFASATSADPAAHASRLLGLPVTAVTDDASPAGARTIMLWQPDKSAVSDAAGFMATSIAEGARTLGFVRSRRQAEIVALRCAEELAMMGRIDLSHRVASYRSGYLAEDRRKLERMLDSGELLGVASTNALELGIDVGGLDTVIISGYPGTVASFWQQAGRAGRRGQGALAAFIARDDPLDTYLVHHPEALLDRPLEQHVFDPTNPFVLRTHMLAAAVEIPLTDEDIAEFHAEKVVEELVAEKLMRHRKRWYAMEAPATLRGGSEVSIVDSTDGRLLGTIDRARAMTQTHPGAVYLHQGESFVIDSLDDDLALAHPEEPEWTTYARTTKNIRILDEVSDWVSNVDVEVTEQVIGYTRDSEIIPLDMPPQVLKTRAVVFTAHGSPGALHAAEHAAIGLLPLFATCDRWDLGGLSTVYEGMPTIFIYDGQGGAGFVDCGFRRFKEWMTATYETIRLCE
;
A
#
# COMPACT_ATOMS: atom_id res chain seq x y z
N MET A 1 -14.01 -27.83 25.32
CA MET A 1 -13.53 -26.54 25.81
C MET A 1 -14.34 -25.48 25.08
N ASN A 2 -15.15 -24.70 25.81
CA ASN A 2 -15.76 -23.52 25.23
C ASN A 2 -14.63 -22.56 24.88
N ARG A 3 -14.46 -22.27 23.62
CA ARG A 3 -13.50 -21.27 23.16
C ARG A 3 -14.14 -19.90 23.30
N PHE A 4 -13.52 -19.03 24.07
CA PHE A 4 -13.91 -17.64 24.23
C PHE A 4 -13.47 -16.83 23.02
N PHE A 5 -14.38 -16.12 22.39
CA PHE A 5 -14.09 -15.26 21.23
C PHE A 5 -14.84 -13.94 21.31
N GLY A 6 -14.30 -12.91 20.69
CA GLY A 6 -14.94 -11.60 20.62
C GLY A 6 -15.00 -10.89 21.97
N GLU A 7 -16.21 -10.64 22.49
CA GLU A 7 -16.43 -9.90 23.74
C GLU A 7 -15.79 -10.56 24.98
N GLU A 8 -15.73 -11.89 25.00
CA GLU A 8 -15.14 -12.63 26.13
C GLU A 8 -13.63 -12.41 26.22
N ILE A 9 -12.91 -12.46 25.09
CA ILE A 9 -11.48 -12.13 25.07
C ILE A 9 -11.26 -10.65 25.35
N ALA A 10 -12.10 -9.75 24.82
CA ALA A 10 -12.02 -8.32 25.11
C ALA A 10 -12.18 -8.05 26.62
N SER A 11 -13.11 -8.73 27.29
CA SER A 11 -13.31 -8.63 28.75
C SER A 11 -12.08 -9.09 29.51
N LEU A 12 -11.50 -10.26 29.15
CA LEU A 12 -10.27 -10.78 29.77
C LEU A 12 -9.09 -9.82 29.59
N ILE A 13 -8.96 -9.20 28.40
CA ILE A 13 -7.93 -8.20 28.14
C ILE A 13 -8.11 -7.01 29.06
N THR A 14 -9.33 -6.49 29.17
CA THR A 14 -9.66 -5.32 30.02
C THR A 14 -9.39 -5.62 31.51
N GLU A 15 -9.59 -6.84 31.96
CA GLU A 15 -9.33 -7.25 33.34
C GLU A 15 -7.84 -7.44 33.66
N ARG A 16 -7.05 -7.89 32.69
CA ARG A 16 -5.65 -8.30 32.91
C ARG A 16 -4.63 -7.20 32.61
N HIS A 17 -4.99 -6.21 31.79
CA HIS A 17 -4.04 -5.19 31.33
C HIS A 17 -4.38 -3.82 31.89
N GLN A 18 -3.31 -3.04 32.15
CA GLN A 18 -3.43 -1.63 32.57
C GLN A 18 -3.60 -0.75 31.34
N GLY A 19 -4.58 0.13 31.37
CA GLY A 19 -4.98 1.02 30.29
C GLY A 19 -6.49 1.19 30.27
N THR A 20 -7.02 1.87 29.27
CA THR A 20 -8.43 2.20 29.19
C THR A 20 -9.05 1.71 27.88
N CYS A 21 -10.08 0.86 27.99
CA CYS A 21 -10.97 0.59 26.87
C CYS A 21 -11.87 1.82 26.67
N THR A 22 -11.57 2.64 25.68
CA THR A 22 -12.31 3.88 25.41
C THR A 22 -13.63 3.63 24.69
N HIS A 23 -13.68 2.57 23.86
CA HIS A 23 -14.87 2.20 23.12
C HIS A 23 -14.87 0.71 22.79
N MET A 24 -16.07 0.11 22.82
CA MET A 24 -16.28 -1.28 22.39
C MET A 24 -17.63 -1.40 21.69
N VAL A 25 -17.64 -2.04 20.51
CA VAL A 25 -18.85 -2.31 19.74
C VAL A 25 -18.78 -3.67 19.09
N THR A 26 -19.90 -4.39 19.06
CA THR A 26 -20.00 -5.69 18.39
C THR A 26 -20.85 -5.55 17.13
N LEU A 27 -20.21 -5.78 15.99
CA LEU A 27 -20.86 -5.86 14.68
C LEU A 27 -21.58 -7.23 14.58
N PRO A 28 -22.86 -7.26 14.17
CA PRO A 28 -23.62 -8.50 14.11
C PRO A 28 -23.11 -9.43 12.98
N ALA A 29 -23.35 -10.72 13.17
CA ALA A 29 -23.12 -11.69 12.10
C ALA A 29 -24.04 -11.44 10.91
N ARG A 30 -23.53 -11.69 9.72
CA ARG A 30 -24.28 -11.59 8.46
C ARG A 30 -24.36 -12.96 7.80
N PRO A 31 -25.57 -13.44 7.38
CA PRO A 31 -25.69 -14.68 6.63
C PRO A 31 -25.21 -14.53 5.18
N ALA A 32 -24.84 -15.65 4.55
CA ALA A 32 -24.54 -15.68 3.14
C ALA A 32 -25.81 -15.53 2.29
N ARG A 33 -25.70 -14.83 1.15
CA ARG A 33 -26.71 -14.82 0.09
C ARG A 33 -26.11 -15.45 -1.16
N TYR A 34 -26.86 -16.35 -1.78
CA TYR A 34 -26.39 -17.19 -2.90
C TYR A 34 -27.20 -16.91 -4.16
N ALA A 35 -26.51 -17.01 -5.30
CA ALA A 35 -27.08 -16.96 -6.64
C ALA A 35 -26.95 -18.33 -7.32
N GLU A 36 -27.76 -18.54 -8.36
CA GLU A 36 -27.61 -19.67 -9.28
C GLU A 36 -26.36 -19.49 -10.16
N TRP A 37 -25.80 -20.59 -10.60
CA TRP A 37 -24.70 -20.60 -11.54
C TRP A 37 -25.10 -20.02 -12.89
N PRO A 38 -24.33 -19.12 -13.50
CA PRO A 38 -24.55 -18.69 -14.87
C PRO A 38 -24.46 -19.87 -15.83
N GLU A 39 -25.37 -19.94 -16.81
CA GLU A 39 -25.42 -21.05 -17.79
C GLU A 39 -24.13 -21.18 -18.60
N TRP A 40 -23.46 -20.05 -18.88
CA TRP A 40 -22.22 -20.00 -19.64
C TRP A 40 -20.97 -20.50 -18.84
N ALA A 41 -21.05 -20.64 -17.53
CA ALA A 41 -19.92 -21.05 -16.71
C ALA A 41 -19.61 -22.54 -16.90
N VAL A 42 -18.41 -22.83 -17.41
CA VAL A 42 -17.96 -24.22 -17.69
C VAL A 42 -17.40 -24.89 -16.47
N VAL A 43 -16.85 -24.10 -15.53
CA VAL A 43 -16.19 -24.58 -14.31
C VAL A 43 -17.05 -24.25 -13.11
N ARG A 44 -17.28 -25.26 -12.26
CA ARG A 44 -18.11 -25.16 -11.06
C ARG A 44 -17.39 -25.83 -9.89
N ASP A 45 -16.30 -25.19 -9.46
CA ASP A 45 -15.40 -25.74 -8.41
C ASP A 45 -15.92 -25.54 -6.98
N VAL A 46 -17.03 -24.81 -6.80
CA VAL A 46 -17.72 -24.64 -5.51
C VAL A 46 -19.21 -25.00 -5.65
N ASP A 47 -19.84 -25.37 -4.55
CA ASP A 47 -21.26 -25.78 -4.57
C ASP A 47 -22.21 -24.63 -4.91
N LYS A 48 -21.92 -23.41 -4.45
CA LYS A 48 -22.77 -22.22 -4.60
C LYS A 48 -21.93 -20.97 -4.82
N LEU A 49 -22.45 -20.03 -5.61
CA LEU A 49 -21.90 -18.70 -5.78
C LEU A 49 -22.58 -17.71 -4.84
N TYR A 50 -21.83 -16.75 -4.31
CA TYR A 50 -22.42 -15.58 -3.68
C TYR A 50 -23.02 -14.65 -4.75
N GLU A 51 -24.08 -13.89 -4.39
CA GLU A 51 -24.76 -12.98 -5.33
C GLU A 51 -23.79 -12.00 -5.99
N HIS A 52 -22.89 -11.39 -5.24
CA HIS A 52 -21.90 -10.43 -5.78
C HIS A 52 -20.91 -11.09 -6.75
N GLN A 53 -20.57 -12.37 -6.54
CA GLN A 53 -19.69 -13.11 -7.46
C GLN A 53 -20.38 -13.35 -8.81
N ALA A 54 -21.63 -13.81 -8.74
CA ALA A 54 -22.43 -14.08 -9.94
C ALA A 54 -22.71 -12.78 -10.72
N GLU A 55 -23.09 -11.70 -10.05
CA GLU A 55 -23.34 -10.40 -10.68
C GLU A 55 -22.10 -9.85 -11.36
N ALA A 56 -20.95 -9.78 -10.66
CA ALA A 56 -19.72 -9.24 -11.23
C ALA A 56 -19.22 -10.09 -12.41
N ALA A 57 -19.28 -11.43 -12.29
CA ALA A 57 -18.91 -12.35 -13.36
C ALA A 57 -19.81 -12.19 -14.59
N GLN A 58 -21.14 -12.05 -14.40
CA GLN A 58 -22.10 -11.87 -15.49
C GLN A 58 -21.88 -10.54 -16.23
N ARG A 59 -21.61 -9.44 -15.50
CA ARG A 59 -21.30 -8.15 -16.12
C ARG A 59 -20.03 -8.23 -16.98
N ALA A 60 -18.96 -8.82 -16.44
CA ALA A 60 -17.71 -9.01 -17.16
C ALA A 60 -17.90 -9.92 -18.40
N TRP A 61 -18.70 -10.98 -18.29
CA TRP A 61 -19.05 -11.86 -19.42
C TRP A 61 -19.78 -11.11 -20.54
N ASN A 62 -20.61 -10.14 -20.18
CA ASN A 62 -21.32 -9.28 -21.12
C ASN A 62 -20.42 -8.19 -21.74
N GLY A 63 -19.13 -8.13 -21.40
CA GLY A 63 -18.17 -7.15 -21.90
C GLY A 63 -18.15 -5.82 -21.15
N GLU A 64 -18.86 -5.71 -20.01
CA GLU A 64 -18.82 -4.52 -19.18
C GLU A 64 -17.50 -4.48 -18.38
N HIS A 65 -16.87 -3.31 -18.29
CA HIS A 65 -15.80 -3.08 -17.32
C HIS A 65 -16.41 -3.02 -15.92
N VAL A 66 -15.89 -3.84 -15.00
CA VAL A 66 -16.49 -4.00 -13.67
C VAL A 66 -15.45 -3.85 -12.57
N VAL A 67 -15.86 -3.28 -11.42
CA VAL A 67 -15.11 -3.35 -10.17
C VAL A 67 -15.95 -4.05 -9.11
N LEU A 68 -15.39 -5.12 -8.54
CA LEU A 68 -15.94 -5.82 -7.40
C LEU A 68 -15.24 -5.31 -6.13
N ALA A 69 -15.97 -4.55 -5.31
CA ALA A 69 -15.44 -3.92 -4.08
C ALA A 69 -16.20 -4.44 -2.86
N THR A 70 -15.72 -5.53 -2.31
CA THR A 70 -16.31 -6.22 -1.15
C THR A 70 -15.23 -6.50 -0.10
N GLY A 71 -15.64 -6.91 1.10
CA GLY A 71 -14.74 -7.18 2.22
C GLY A 71 -13.61 -8.17 1.90
N THR A 72 -12.63 -8.26 2.77
CA THR A 72 -11.60 -9.30 2.70
C THR A 72 -12.22 -10.67 2.86
N SER A 73 -11.65 -11.70 2.21
CA SER A 73 -12.15 -13.09 2.25
C SER A 73 -13.60 -13.29 1.76
N SER A 74 -14.15 -12.35 0.97
CA SER A 74 -15.48 -12.46 0.35
C SER A 74 -15.52 -13.34 -0.91
N GLY A 75 -14.36 -13.89 -1.33
CA GLY A 75 -14.26 -14.76 -2.50
C GLY A 75 -14.22 -14.01 -3.84
N LYS A 76 -13.68 -12.79 -3.87
CA LYS A 76 -13.55 -11.94 -5.08
C LYS A 76 -12.86 -12.66 -6.25
N SER A 77 -11.89 -13.53 -5.94
CA SER A 77 -11.12 -14.25 -6.97
C SER A 77 -12.00 -15.08 -7.89
N LEU A 78 -12.97 -15.78 -7.35
CA LEU A 78 -13.89 -16.61 -8.15
C LEU A 78 -14.68 -15.77 -9.16
N ALA A 79 -15.06 -14.53 -8.82
CA ALA A 79 -15.84 -13.66 -9.70
C ALA A 79 -15.12 -13.31 -11.01
N TYR A 80 -13.80 -13.09 -10.98
CA TYR A 80 -13.04 -12.86 -12.22
C TYR A 80 -12.50 -14.14 -12.84
N GLN A 81 -12.26 -15.18 -12.05
CA GLN A 81 -11.81 -16.47 -12.57
C GLN A 81 -12.86 -17.10 -13.47
N LEU A 82 -14.13 -17.00 -13.13
CA LEU A 82 -15.23 -17.62 -13.90
C LEU A 82 -15.25 -17.17 -15.37
N PRO A 83 -15.38 -15.89 -15.73
CA PRO A 83 -15.41 -15.47 -17.13
C PRO A 83 -14.06 -15.69 -17.81
N VAL A 84 -12.94 -15.45 -17.12
CA VAL A 84 -11.61 -15.64 -17.71
C VAL A 84 -11.36 -17.11 -18.05
N ILE A 85 -11.52 -18.03 -17.09
CA ILE A 85 -11.26 -19.47 -17.31
C ILE A 85 -12.23 -20.03 -18.35
N THR A 86 -13.52 -19.69 -18.28
CA THR A 86 -14.50 -20.13 -19.27
C THR A 86 -14.09 -19.70 -20.69
N THR A 87 -13.65 -18.45 -20.87
CA THR A 87 -13.18 -17.97 -22.17
C THR A 87 -11.93 -18.71 -22.63
N LEU A 88 -10.94 -18.89 -21.73
CA LEU A 88 -9.71 -19.59 -22.06
C LEU A 88 -9.94 -21.06 -22.42
N LEU A 89 -10.92 -21.73 -21.84
CA LEU A 89 -11.27 -23.11 -22.18
C LEU A 89 -12.02 -23.22 -23.49
N ASN A 90 -12.91 -22.27 -23.80
CA ASN A 90 -13.74 -22.28 -25.02
C ASN A 90 -12.99 -21.79 -26.27
N ASP A 91 -12.05 -20.86 -26.11
CA ASP A 91 -11.23 -20.34 -27.21
C ASP A 91 -9.74 -20.59 -26.93
N PRO A 92 -9.09 -21.52 -27.67
CA PRO A 92 -7.67 -21.85 -27.46
C PRO A 92 -6.71 -20.71 -27.82
N THR A 93 -7.16 -19.66 -28.49
CA THR A 93 -6.34 -18.48 -28.82
C THR A 93 -6.44 -17.39 -27.78
N ALA A 94 -7.52 -17.30 -27.03
CA ALA A 94 -7.77 -16.25 -26.05
C ALA A 94 -6.65 -16.16 -25.00
N CYS A 95 -6.35 -14.94 -24.61
CA CYS A 95 -5.34 -14.61 -23.61
C CYS A 95 -5.91 -13.65 -22.54
N ALA A 96 -5.32 -13.69 -21.36
CA ALA A 96 -5.65 -12.81 -20.26
C ALA A 96 -4.40 -12.27 -19.55
N LEU A 97 -4.53 -11.11 -18.90
CA LEU A 97 -3.55 -10.54 -17.99
C LEU A 97 -4.13 -10.47 -16.58
N TYR A 98 -3.29 -10.73 -15.59
CA TYR A 98 -3.57 -10.48 -14.18
C TYR A 98 -2.51 -9.54 -13.63
N ILE A 99 -2.93 -8.41 -13.08
CA ILE A 99 -2.08 -7.33 -12.60
C ILE A 99 -2.33 -7.14 -11.11
N THR A 100 -1.26 -7.17 -10.32
CA THR A 100 -1.32 -7.05 -8.86
C THR A 100 -0.21 -6.14 -8.33
N PRO A 101 -0.40 -5.45 -7.19
CA PRO A 101 0.61 -4.55 -6.64
C PRO A 101 1.85 -5.28 -6.12
N THR A 102 1.75 -6.55 -5.74
CA THR A 102 2.86 -7.32 -5.15
C THR A 102 3.05 -8.68 -5.81
N LYS A 103 4.31 -9.13 -5.93
CA LYS A 103 4.65 -10.46 -6.48
C LYS A 103 4.05 -11.60 -5.65
N ALA A 104 4.01 -11.44 -4.31
CA ALA A 104 3.50 -12.46 -3.40
C ALA A 104 2.03 -12.77 -3.68
N LEU A 105 1.19 -11.74 -3.85
CA LEU A 105 -0.22 -11.89 -4.21
C LEU A 105 -0.40 -12.59 -5.56
N GLY A 106 0.41 -12.20 -6.56
CA GLY A 106 0.39 -12.84 -7.87
C GLY A 106 0.72 -14.33 -7.79
N SER A 107 1.70 -14.71 -6.98
CA SER A 107 2.09 -16.11 -6.78
C SER A 107 1.01 -16.91 -6.05
N ASP A 108 0.36 -16.34 -5.04
CA ASP A 108 -0.73 -16.95 -4.30
C ASP A 108 -1.92 -17.22 -5.21
N GLN A 109 -2.38 -16.21 -5.94
CA GLN A 109 -3.49 -16.36 -6.88
C GLN A 109 -3.19 -17.36 -7.99
N LEU A 110 -1.95 -17.42 -8.48
CA LEU A 110 -1.54 -18.37 -9.50
C LEU A 110 -1.69 -19.83 -9.03
N THR A 111 -1.45 -20.11 -7.75
CA THR A 111 -1.60 -21.47 -7.19
C THR A 111 -3.06 -21.94 -7.18
N SER A 112 -4.01 -21.01 -7.18
CA SER A 112 -5.46 -21.29 -7.25
C SER A 112 -5.97 -21.58 -8.65
N ILE A 113 -5.14 -21.34 -9.70
CA ILE A 113 -5.55 -21.55 -11.09
C ILE A 113 -5.42 -23.02 -11.46
N ARG A 114 -6.43 -23.50 -12.17
CA ARG A 114 -6.49 -24.88 -12.68
C ARG A 114 -5.28 -25.20 -13.57
N HIS A 115 -4.78 -26.42 -13.47
CA HIS A 115 -3.62 -26.88 -14.24
C HIS A 115 -3.87 -27.01 -15.76
N ASP A 116 -5.13 -27.07 -16.19
CA ASP A 116 -5.51 -27.10 -17.61
C ASP A 116 -5.50 -25.71 -18.28
N VAL A 117 -5.34 -24.64 -17.49
CA VAL A 117 -5.10 -23.28 -17.98
C VAL A 117 -3.60 -23.00 -17.97
N GLN A 118 -3.05 -22.61 -19.12
CA GLN A 118 -1.63 -22.24 -19.26
C GLN A 118 -1.37 -20.86 -18.63
N ALA A 119 -1.33 -20.82 -17.29
CA ALA A 119 -1.03 -19.63 -16.53
C ALA A 119 0.44 -19.60 -16.11
N ALA A 120 1.07 -18.43 -16.14
CA ALA A 120 2.46 -18.27 -15.74
C ALA A 120 2.75 -16.88 -15.13
N PRO A 121 3.66 -16.80 -14.14
CA PRO A 121 4.12 -15.53 -13.62
C PRO A 121 5.14 -14.91 -14.57
N TYR A 122 5.08 -13.59 -14.74
CA TYR A 122 6.09 -12.84 -15.47
C TYR A 122 6.39 -11.54 -14.73
N ASP A 123 7.46 -11.57 -13.97
CA ASP A 123 7.92 -10.48 -13.13
C ASP A 123 9.47 -10.43 -13.05
N GLY A 124 10.03 -9.61 -12.14
CA GLY A 124 11.48 -9.48 -11.99
C GLY A 124 12.19 -10.77 -11.55
N ASP A 125 11.49 -11.70 -10.90
CA ASP A 125 12.04 -12.95 -10.40
C ASP A 125 11.93 -14.10 -11.43
N THR A 126 11.24 -13.85 -12.55
CA THR A 126 11.11 -14.84 -13.63
C THR A 126 12.47 -15.15 -14.27
N PRO A 127 12.92 -16.42 -14.24
CA PRO A 127 14.19 -16.83 -14.85
C PRO A 127 14.29 -16.46 -16.33
N ILE A 128 15.47 -16.05 -16.77
CA ILE A 128 15.68 -15.53 -18.14
C ILE A 128 15.36 -16.60 -19.20
N ASP A 129 15.71 -17.84 -18.94
CA ASP A 129 15.43 -19.00 -19.80
C ASP A 129 13.93 -19.29 -19.93
N ALA A 130 13.15 -19.11 -18.86
CA ALA A 130 11.70 -19.29 -18.87
C ALA A 130 10.95 -18.16 -19.62
N ARG A 131 11.52 -16.96 -19.69
CA ARG A 131 10.85 -15.76 -20.24
C ARG A 131 10.35 -15.94 -21.67
N ARG A 132 11.16 -16.60 -22.52
CA ARG A 132 10.77 -16.86 -23.91
C ARG A 132 9.60 -17.84 -23.98
N HIS A 133 9.65 -18.95 -23.24
CA HIS A 133 8.58 -19.94 -23.21
C HIS A 133 7.26 -19.34 -22.74
N ILE A 134 7.30 -18.50 -21.70
CA ILE A 134 6.12 -17.82 -21.18
C ILE A 134 5.49 -16.90 -22.24
N ARG A 135 6.29 -16.09 -22.96
CA ARG A 135 5.80 -15.24 -24.05
C ARG A 135 5.12 -16.04 -25.16
N ASP A 136 5.69 -17.21 -25.48
CA ASP A 136 5.22 -18.02 -26.61
C ASP A 136 4.01 -18.90 -26.25
N ALA A 137 3.90 -19.37 -24.99
CA ALA A 137 2.94 -20.36 -24.58
C ALA A 137 1.88 -19.89 -23.57
N ALA A 138 2.24 -19.02 -22.62
CA ALA A 138 1.30 -18.65 -21.55
C ALA A 138 0.07 -17.92 -22.11
N ARG A 139 -1.09 -18.31 -21.60
CA ARG A 139 -2.39 -17.77 -22.00
C ARG A 139 -2.97 -16.83 -20.94
N TRP A 140 -2.61 -17.04 -19.68
CA TRP A 140 -2.91 -16.13 -18.59
C TRP A 140 -1.60 -15.70 -17.91
N VAL A 141 -1.21 -14.45 -18.13
CA VAL A 141 0.07 -13.91 -17.63
C VAL A 141 -0.17 -13.11 -16.35
N PHE A 142 0.51 -13.50 -15.29
CA PHE A 142 0.47 -12.85 -13.97
C PHE A 142 1.65 -11.90 -13.84
N THR A 143 1.39 -10.62 -13.61
CA THR A 143 2.43 -9.59 -13.60
C THR A 143 2.12 -8.46 -12.63
N ASN A 144 3.01 -7.47 -12.55
CA ASN A 144 2.82 -6.25 -11.79
C ASN A 144 2.97 -5.00 -12.68
N PRO A 145 2.59 -3.80 -12.23
CA PRO A 145 2.64 -2.59 -13.05
C PRO A 145 4.03 -2.24 -13.59
N ASP A 146 5.10 -2.45 -12.80
CA ASP A 146 6.47 -2.16 -13.22
C ASP A 146 6.90 -3.09 -14.38
N MET A 147 6.61 -4.39 -14.26
CA MET A 147 6.91 -5.34 -15.33
C MET A 147 5.99 -5.13 -16.53
N LEU A 148 4.72 -4.77 -16.32
CA LEU A 148 3.82 -4.44 -17.43
C LEU A 148 4.35 -3.25 -18.24
N HIS A 149 4.91 -2.22 -17.60
CA HIS A 149 5.60 -1.13 -18.30
C HIS A 149 6.70 -1.66 -19.24
N THR A 150 7.51 -2.61 -18.76
CA THR A 150 8.56 -3.26 -19.58
C THR A 150 7.97 -4.08 -20.72
N ILE A 151 6.88 -4.81 -20.48
CA ILE A 151 6.14 -5.58 -21.50
C ILE A 151 5.64 -4.64 -22.60
N LEU A 152 5.05 -3.49 -22.24
CA LEU A 152 4.51 -2.52 -23.19
C LEU A 152 5.62 -1.91 -24.06
N LEU A 153 6.76 -1.54 -23.50
CA LEU A 153 7.93 -1.08 -24.27
C LEU A 153 8.43 -2.14 -25.26
N ASN A 154 8.24 -3.41 -24.96
CA ASN A 154 8.63 -4.55 -25.78
C ASN A 154 7.43 -5.23 -26.45
N HIS A 155 6.32 -4.52 -26.69
CA HIS A 155 5.04 -5.07 -27.15
C HIS A 155 5.13 -5.94 -28.40
N LYS A 156 6.09 -5.69 -29.28
CA LYS A 156 6.34 -6.49 -30.50
C LYS A 156 6.68 -7.94 -30.19
N GLN A 157 7.37 -8.21 -29.08
CA GLN A 157 7.68 -9.57 -28.62
C GLN A 157 6.46 -10.25 -27.99
N TRP A 158 5.43 -9.48 -27.63
CA TRP A 158 4.21 -9.91 -26.98
C TRP A 158 2.99 -9.84 -27.92
N GLN A 159 3.20 -9.73 -29.24
CA GLN A 159 2.16 -9.55 -30.24
C GLN A 159 1.05 -10.59 -30.14
N ARG A 160 1.39 -11.86 -29.83
CA ARG A 160 0.41 -12.93 -29.66
C ARG A 160 -0.54 -12.60 -28.50
N LEU A 161 -0.03 -12.24 -27.35
CA LEU A 161 -0.81 -11.87 -26.17
C LEU A 161 -1.73 -10.71 -26.51
N PHE A 162 -1.20 -9.61 -27.03
CA PHE A 162 -1.99 -8.39 -27.28
C PHE A 162 -3.06 -8.57 -28.37
N ARG A 163 -2.81 -9.42 -29.36
CA ARG A 163 -3.79 -9.70 -30.41
C ARG A 163 -5.00 -10.49 -29.91
N HIS A 164 -4.80 -11.33 -28.91
CA HIS A 164 -5.82 -12.23 -28.38
C HIS A 164 -6.24 -11.90 -26.94
N LEU A 165 -5.91 -10.71 -26.47
CA LEU A 165 -6.20 -10.27 -25.12
C LEU A 165 -7.69 -10.02 -24.95
N THR A 166 -8.37 -10.85 -24.15
CA THR A 166 -9.81 -10.79 -23.90
C THR A 166 -10.14 -10.18 -22.54
N TYR A 167 -9.34 -10.47 -21.52
CA TYR A 167 -9.54 -9.98 -20.17
C TYR A 167 -8.26 -9.41 -19.57
N VAL A 168 -8.44 -8.36 -18.78
CA VAL A 168 -7.40 -7.80 -17.89
C VAL A 168 -7.98 -7.72 -16.48
N VAL A 169 -7.44 -8.50 -15.58
CA VAL A 169 -7.78 -8.46 -14.15
C VAL A 169 -6.80 -7.54 -13.45
N VAL A 170 -7.31 -6.55 -12.71
CA VAL A 170 -6.53 -5.61 -11.91
C VAL A 170 -6.93 -5.82 -10.45
N ASP A 171 -6.15 -6.61 -9.73
CA ASP A 171 -6.45 -6.99 -8.36
C ASP A 171 -5.88 -6.00 -7.34
N GLU A 172 -6.54 -5.91 -6.19
CA GLU A 172 -6.22 -4.97 -5.10
C GLU A 172 -6.05 -3.52 -5.61
N CYS A 173 -6.93 -3.08 -6.52
CA CYS A 173 -6.79 -1.79 -7.21
C CYS A 173 -6.83 -0.58 -6.26
N HIS A 174 -7.37 -0.72 -5.05
CA HIS A 174 -7.32 0.30 -4.00
C HIS A 174 -5.89 0.62 -3.52
N ALA A 175 -4.91 -0.26 -3.78
CA ALA A 175 -3.50 0.01 -3.50
C ALA A 175 -2.90 1.07 -4.43
N TYR A 176 -3.55 1.35 -5.58
CA TYR A 176 -3.07 2.31 -6.57
C TYR A 176 -3.54 3.72 -6.24
N ARG A 177 -2.75 4.44 -5.47
CA ARG A 177 -3.00 5.80 -4.99
C ARG A 177 -1.74 6.68 -5.11
N GLY A 178 -1.90 7.99 -4.95
CA GLY A 178 -0.80 8.95 -5.06
C GLY A 178 -0.09 8.88 -6.40
N VAL A 179 1.21 9.13 -6.39
CA VAL A 179 2.06 9.08 -7.60
C VAL A 179 2.06 7.69 -8.23
N PHE A 180 2.07 6.62 -7.41
CA PHE A 180 2.02 5.26 -7.94
C PHE A 180 0.70 4.96 -8.64
N GLY A 181 -0.44 5.42 -8.09
CA GLY A 181 -1.75 5.32 -8.75
C GLY A 181 -1.79 6.04 -10.10
N ALA A 182 -1.16 7.23 -10.20
CA ALA A 182 -1.02 7.96 -11.46
C ALA A 182 -0.21 7.18 -12.50
N HIS A 183 0.90 6.57 -12.10
CA HIS A 183 1.68 5.68 -12.98
C HIS A 183 0.85 4.50 -13.48
N VAL A 184 0.15 3.80 -12.58
CA VAL A 184 -0.68 2.64 -12.95
C VAL A 184 -1.80 3.03 -13.91
N ALA A 185 -2.48 4.16 -13.67
CA ALA A 185 -3.50 4.66 -14.57
C ALA A 185 -2.95 4.86 -16.00
N LEU A 186 -1.78 5.47 -16.13
CA LEU A 186 -1.15 5.69 -17.44
C LEU A 186 -0.64 4.39 -18.08
N VAL A 187 -0.16 3.43 -17.28
CA VAL A 187 0.18 2.08 -17.80
C VAL A 187 -1.06 1.38 -18.35
N LEU A 188 -2.21 1.41 -17.65
CA LEU A 188 -3.45 0.80 -18.12
C LEU A 188 -3.98 1.47 -19.39
N ARG A 189 -3.90 2.80 -19.51
CA ARG A 189 -4.27 3.52 -20.74
C ARG A 189 -3.34 3.16 -21.91
N ARG A 190 -2.04 3.05 -21.68
CA ARG A 190 -1.07 2.57 -22.68
C ARG A 190 -1.33 1.12 -23.08
N LEU A 191 -1.70 0.25 -22.12
CA LEU A 191 -2.11 -1.13 -22.40
C LEU A 191 -3.32 -1.17 -23.35
N ARG A 192 -4.36 -0.36 -23.08
CA ARG A 192 -5.53 -0.25 -23.97
C ARG A 192 -5.13 0.18 -25.38
N ARG A 193 -4.25 1.20 -25.47
CA ARG A 193 -3.74 1.70 -26.74
C ARG A 193 -3.00 0.63 -27.54
N ILE A 194 -2.14 -0.15 -26.89
CA ILE A 194 -1.41 -1.24 -27.55
C ILE A 194 -2.35 -2.39 -27.93
N ALA A 195 -3.29 -2.78 -27.06
CA ALA A 195 -4.30 -3.79 -27.37
C ALA A 195 -5.11 -3.40 -28.61
N ALA A 196 -5.61 -2.17 -28.68
CA ALA A 196 -6.31 -1.63 -29.84
C ALA A 196 -5.47 -1.61 -31.11
N HIS A 197 -4.17 -1.29 -31.02
CA HIS A 197 -3.23 -1.39 -32.15
C HIS A 197 -3.15 -2.80 -32.72
N TYR A 198 -3.25 -3.84 -31.90
CA TYR A 198 -3.27 -5.23 -32.33
C TYR A 198 -4.67 -5.77 -32.63
N GLY A 199 -5.72 -4.93 -32.53
CA GLY A 199 -7.11 -5.25 -32.84
C GLY A 199 -7.90 -5.90 -31.72
N SER A 200 -7.43 -5.84 -30.48
CA SER A 200 -8.16 -6.34 -29.31
C SER A 200 -8.68 -5.24 -28.41
N HIS A 201 -9.83 -5.51 -27.75
CA HIS A 201 -10.48 -4.59 -26.80
C HIS A 201 -10.88 -5.38 -25.56
N PRO A 202 -9.92 -5.62 -24.63
CA PRO A 202 -10.15 -6.47 -23.47
C PRO A 202 -11.18 -5.88 -22.50
N THR A 203 -11.94 -6.77 -21.87
CA THR A 203 -12.77 -6.41 -20.71
C THR A 203 -11.89 -6.31 -19.47
N PHE A 204 -12.02 -5.21 -18.73
CA PHE A 204 -11.29 -5.00 -17.47
C PHE A 204 -12.14 -5.40 -16.28
N PHE A 205 -11.58 -6.25 -15.43
CA PHE A 205 -12.14 -6.63 -14.15
C PHE A 205 -11.25 -6.11 -13.03
N PHE A 206 -11.77 -5.21 -12.21
CA PHE A 206 -11.08 -4.70 -11.04
C PHE A 206 -11.58 -5.41 -9.79
N ALA A 207 -10.67 -5.84 -8.93
CA ALA A 207 -10.99 -6.31 -7.59
C ALA A 207 -10.40 -5.34 -6.55
N SER A 208 -11.20 -5.03 -5.55
CA SER A 208 -10.85 -4.07 -4.51
C SER A 208 -11.37 -4.53 -3.16
N ALA A 209 -10.71 -4.14 -2.09
CA ALA A 209 -11.38 -4.06 -0.81
C ALA A 209 -12.45 -2.97 -0.83
N THR A 210 -13.28 -2.91 0.20
CA THR A 210 -14.28 -1.86 0.37
C THR A 210 -13.64 -0.47 0.22
N SER A 211 -14.22 0.40 -0.58
CA SER A 211 -13.77 1.79 -0.80
C SER A 211 -14.97 2.72 -0.96
N ALA A 212 -14.76 4.04 -0.79
CA ALA A 212 -15.83 5.03 -0.82
C ALA A 212 -16.56 5.11 -2.17
N ASP A 213 -15.79 5.16 -3.26
CA ASP A 213 -16.32 5.23 -4.63
C ASP A 213 -15.46 4.35 -5.56
N PRO A 214 -15.68 3.03 -5.55
CA PRO A 214 -14.89 2.12 -6.35
C PRO A 214 -15.08 2.31 -7.85
N ALA A 215 -16.29 2.70 -8.29
CA ALA A 215 -16.57 2.97 -9.70
C ALA A 215 -15.75 4.16 -10.22
N ALA A 216 -15.76 5.29 -9.52
CA ALA A 216 -14.99 6.47 -9.91
C ALA A 216 -13.48 6.20 -9.85
N HIS A 217 -13.00 5.46 -8.83
CA HIS A 217 -11.60 5.07 -8.73
C HIS A 217 -11.15 4.23 -9.93
N ALA A 218 -11.84 3.11 -10.19
CA ALA A 218 -11.52 2.21 -11.31
C ALA A 218 -11.67 2.91 -12.68
N SER A 219 -12.71 3.75 -12.85
CA SER A 219 -12.90 4.54 -14.07
C SER A 219 -11.74 5.52 -14.30
N ARG A 220 -11.23 6.15 -13.24
CA ARG A 220 -10.08 7.06 -13.31
C ARG A 220 -8.78 6.32 -13.64
N LEU A 221 -8.58 5.10 -13.09
CA LEU A 221 -7.46 4.24 -13.45
C LEU A 221 -7.51 3.83 -14.93
N LEU A 222 -8.67 3.39 -15.39
CA LEU A 222 -8.83 2.87 -16.74
C LEU A 222 -8.93 3.97 -17.81
N GLY A 223 -9.49 5.13 -17.47
CA GLY A 223 -9.88 6.19 -18.42
C GLY A 223 -11.16 5.84 -19.21
N LEU A 224 -11.97 4.90 -18.72
CA LEU A 224 -13.27 4.51 -19.28
C LEU A 224 -14.26 4.25 -18.13
N PRO A 225 -15.58 4.32 -18.38
CA PRO A 225 -16.57 3.99 -17.37
C PRO A 225 -16.43 2.53 -16.86
N VAL A 226 -16.51 2.36 -15.55
CA VAL A 226 -16.46 1.05 -14.86
C VAL A 226 -17.67 0.96 -13.93
N THR A 227 -18.39 -0.16 -13.97
CA THR A 227 -19.54 -0.41 -13.11
C THR A 227 -19.12 -1.09 -11.81
N ALA A 228 -19.61 -0.63 -10.66
CA ALA A 228 -19.29 -1.22 -9.36
C ALA A 228 -20.31 -2.24 -8.91
N VAL A 229 -19.80 -3.32 -8.29
CA VAL A 229 -20.55 -4.28 -7.48
C VAL A 229 -19.99 -4.17 -6.06
N THR A 230 -20.82 -3.73 -5.11
CA THR A 230 -20.39 -3.37 -3.74
C THR A 230 -21.16 -4.10 -2.64
N ASP A 231 -22.30 -4.70 -2.97
CA ASP A 231 -23.13 -5.43 -2.01
C ASP A 231 -22.50 -6.79 -1.68
N ASP A 232 -21.83 -6.88 -0.56
CA ASP A 232 -21.14 -8.08 -0.12
C ASP A 232 -22.12 -9.14 0.41
N ALA A 233 -22.35 -10.20 -0.36
CA ALA A 233 -23.21 -11.32 -0.04
C ALA A 233 -22.49 -12.47 0.70
N SER A 234 -21.20 -12.32 1.04
CA SER A 234 -20.47 -13.35 1.78
C SER A 234 -20.91 -13.39 3.26
N PRO A 235 -20.83 -14.54 3.93
CA PRO A 235 -21.10 -14.63 5.36
C PRO A 235 -20.02 -13.92 6.16
N ALA A 236 -20.42 -13.24 7.24
CA ALA A 236 -19.50 -12.69 8.23
C ALA A 236 -19.91 -13.14 9.63
N GLY A 237 -18.96 -13.55 10.45
CA GLY A 237 -19.18 -13.78 11.88
C GLY A 237 -19.37 -12.46 12.64
N ALA A 238 -19.93 -12.53 13.84
CA ALA A 238 -19.96 -11.36 14.74
C ALA A 238 -18.53 -10.91 15.04
N ARG A 239 -18.28 -9.60 15.07
CA ARG A 239 -16.95 -9.04 15.32
C ARG A 239 -17.03 -7.94 16.36
N THR A 240 -16.28 -8.13 17.44
CA THR A 240 -16.07 -7.11 18.47
C THR A 240 -14.91 -6.23 18.08
N ILE A 241 -15.14 -4.92 18.00
CA ILE A 241 -14.11 -3.90 17.81
C ILE A 241 -13.86 -3.26 19.16
N MET A 242 -12.62 -3.22 19.60
CA MET A 242 -12.19 -2.60 20.86
C MET A 242 -11.17 -1.51 20.56
N LEU A 243 -11.38 -0.30 21.08
CA LEU A 243 -10.42 0.80 21.04
C LEU A 243 -9.76 0.93 22.41
N TRP A 244 -8.46 0.97 22.43
CA TRP A 244 -7.66 0.90 23.66
C TRP A 244 -6.63 2.03 23.75
N GLN A 245 -6.65 2.74 24.89
CA GLN A 245 -5.63 3.71 25.28
C GLN A 245 -4.67 3.03 26.25
N PRO A 246 -3.40 2.78 25.87
CA PRO A 246 -2.41 2.17 26.77
C PRO A 246 -1.92 3.17 27.83
N ASP A 247 -1.60 2.67 29.02
CA ASP A 247 -0.98 3.47 30.09
C ASP A 247 0.48 3.80 29.80
N LYS A 248 1.22 2.88 29.18
CA LYS A 248 2.67 3.01 29.03
C LYS A 248 3.18 2.77 27.61
N SER A 249 2.81 1.66 26.99
CA SER A 249 3.40 1.24 25.72
C SER A 249 2.48 0.39 24.89
N ALA A 250 2.09 0.90 23.72
CA ALA A 250 1.30 0.16 22.75
C ALA A 250 1.95 -1.16 22.30
N VAL A 251 3.29 -1.22 22.27
CA VAL A 251 4.04 -2.44 21.92
C VAL A 251 3.94 -3.49 23.00
N SER A 252 3.98 -3.09 24.28
CA SER A 252 3.81 -4.01 25.41
C SER A 252 2.38 -4.53 25.46
N ASP A 253 1.37 -3.65 25.30
CA ASP A 253 -0.03 -4.05 25.32
C ASP A 253 -0.35 -4.97 24.13
N ALA A 254 0.21 -4.69 22.95
CA ALA A 254 0.05 -5.58 21.79
C ALA A 254 0.59 -6.98 22.06
N ALA A 255 1.76 -7.10 22.67
CA ALA A 255 2.35 -8.39 23.06
C ALA A 255 1.50 -9.10 24.10
N GLY A 256 1.05 -8.38 25.14
CA GLY A 256 0.20 -8.92 26.21
C GLY A 256 -1.18 -9.35 25.71
N PHE A 257 -1.81 -8.60 24.83
CA PHE A 257 -3.08 -8.96 24.21
C PHE A 257 -2.95 -10.21 23.34
N MET A 258 -1.86 -10.29 22.56
CA MET A 258 -1.54 -11.52 21.83
C MET A 258 -1.37 -12.71 22.78
N ALA A 259 -0.57 -12.57 23.84
CA ALA A 259 -0.33 -13.64 24.79
C ALA A 259 -1.62 -14.08 25.51
N THR A 260 -2.46 -13.14 25.94
CA THR A 260 -3.77 -13.42 26.56
C THR A 260 -4.67 -14.19 25.60
N SER A 261 -4.78 -13.75 24.35
CA SER A 261 -5.61 -14.40 23.33
C SER A 261 -5.11 -15.82 23.01
N ILE A 262 -3.81 -15.99 22.85
CA ILE A 262 -3.19 -17.29 22.53
C ILE A 262 -3.32 -18.27 23.72
N ALA A 263 -3.19 -17.78 24.95
CA ALA A 263 -3.37 -18.62 26.15
C ALA A 263 -4.78 -19.22 26.24
N GLU A 264 -5.80 -18.51 25.75
CA GLU A 264 -7.19 -18.98 25.63
C GLU A 264 -7.44 -19.81 24.35
N GLY A 265 -6.40 -20.04 23.53
CA GLY A 265 -6.45 -20.87 22.33
C GLY A 265 -6.86 -20.15 21.07
N ALA A 266 -6.88 -18.81 21.06
CA ALA A 266 -7.19 -18.00 19.88
C ALA A 266 -5.99 -17.91 18.95
N ARG A 267 -6.24 -18.04 17.63
CA ARG A 267 -5.25 -17.71 16.60
C ARG A 267 -5.21 -16.20 16.43
N THR A 268 -4.04 -15.63 16.65
CA THR A 268 -3.89 -14.17 16.80
C THR A 268 -2.91 -13.58 15.80
N LEU A 269 -3.30 -12.50 15.15
CA LEU A 269 -2.43 -11.70 14.29
C LEU A 269 -2.27 -10.30 14.90
N GLY A 270 -1.03 -9.88 15.11
CA GLY A 270 -0.68 -8.55 15.58
C GLY A 270 -0.10 -7.70 14.46
N PHE A 271 -0.76 -6.59 14.10
CA PHE A 271 -0.22 -5.60 13.16
C PHE A 271 0.53 -4.50 13.89
N VAL A 272 1.72 -4.18 13.41
CA VAL A 272 2.58 -3.12 13.95
C VAL A 272 3.19 -2.28 12.83
N ARG A 273 3.65 -1.07 13.15
CA ARG A 273 4.08 -0.07 12.16
C ARG A 273 5.51 -0.25 11.62
N SER A 274 6.34 -1.08 12.24
CA SER A 274 7.73 -1.26 11.80
C SER A 274 8.19 -2.72 11.91
N ARG A 275 9.17 -3.08 11.06
CA ARG A 275 9.80 -4.40 11.06
C ARG A 275 10.40 -4.74 12.44
N ARG A 276 11.06 -3.77 13.07
CA ARG A 276 11.63 -3.92 14.42
C ARG A 276 10.55 -4.19 15.48
N GLN A 277 9.41 -3.49 15.40
CA GLN A 277 8.31 -3.73 16.33
C GLN A 277 7.71 -5.12 16.15
N ALA A 278 7.63 -5.67 14.93
CA ALA A 278 7.14 -7.03 14.70
C ALA A 278 8.00 -8.08 15.43
N GLU A 279 9.32 -7.93 15.37
CA GLU A 279 10.24 -8.80 16.12
C GLU A 279 10.05 -8.66 17.65
N ILE A 280 10.00 -7.42 18.14
CA ILE A 280 9.87 -7.14 19.58
C ILE A 280 8.52 -7.66 20.13
N VAL A 281 7.42 -7.46 19.41
CA VAL A 281 6.10 -7.95 19.85
C VAL A 281 6.06 -9.46 19.88
N ALA A 282 6.62 -10.13 18.87
CA ALA A 282 6.70 -11.60 18.86
C ALA A 282 7.51 -12.15 20.03
N LEU A 283 8.70 -11.58 20.30
CA LEU A 283 9.56 -11.98 21.42
C LEU A 283 8.87 -11.76 22.75
N ARG A 284 8.33 -10.57 23.00
CA ARG A 284 7.63 -10.25 24.27
C ARG A 284 6.39 -11.11 24.47
N CYS A 285 5.62 -11.39 23.42
CA CYS A 285 4.47 -12.28 23.49
C CYS A 285 4.90 -13.70 23.93
N ALA A 286 5.99 -14.21 23.38
CA ALA A 286 6.54 -15.51 23.78
C ALA A 286 7.03 -15.52 25.26
N GLU A 287 7.67 -14.44 25.71
CA GLU A 287 8.08 -14.24 27.10
C GLU A 287 6.89 -14.20 28.07
N GLU A 288 5.83 -13.44 27.71
CA GLU A 288 4.62 -13.37 28.53
C GLU A 288 3.89 -14.70 28.63
N LEU A 289 3.79 -15.47 27.54
CA LEU A 289 3.25 -16.83 27.57
C LEU A 289 4.06 -17.74 28.49
N ALA A 290 5.39 -17.63 28.46
CA ALA A 290 6.25 -18.39 29.37
C ALA A 290 6.03 -17.98 30.84
N MET A 291 5.88 -16.67 31.13
CA MET A 291 5.56 -16.17 32.48
C MET A 291 4.18 -16.63 32.96
N MET A 292 3.20 -16.80 32.05
CA MET A 292 1.88 -17.39 32.33
C MET A 292 1.94 -18.92 32.55
N GLY A 293 3.13 -19.55 32.49
CA GLY A 293 3.31 -21.00 32.58
C GLY A 293 2.95 -21.75 31.29
N ARG A 294 2.76 -21.06 30.18
CA ARG A 294 2.39 -21.63 28.88
C ARG A 294 3.62 -21.72 27.95
N ILE A 295 4.70 -22.35 28.42
CA ILE A 295 5.92 -22.57 27.64
C ILE A 295 5.61 -23.35 26.35
N ASP A 296 4.64 -24.26 26.40
CA ASP A 296 4.15 -25.01 25.25
C ASP A 296 3.65 -24.10 24.08
N LEU A 297 3.16 -22.91 24.40
CA LEU A 297 2.64 -21.95 23.42
C LEU A 297 3.68 -20.89 23.03
N SER A 298 4.69 -20.63 23.84
CA SER A 298 5.70 -19.60 23.57
C SER A 298 6.46 -19.85 22.25
N HIS A 299 6.67 -21.12 21.87
CA HIS A 299 7.32 -21.51 20.62
C HIS A 299 6.39 -21.45 19.38
N ARG A 300 5.11 -21.13 19.57
CA ARG A 300 4.09 -21.03 18.52
C ARG A 300 3.78 -19.59 18.11
N VAL A 301 4.72 -18.68 18.42
CA VAL A 301 4.66 -17.27 18.05
C VAL A 301 5.84 -16.93 17.16
N ALA A 302 5.62 -16.18 16.10
CA ALA A 302 6.65 -15.73 15.18
C ALA A 302 6.43 -14.27 14.74
N SER A 303 7.49 -13.66 14.21
CA SER A 303 7.39 -12.40 13.46
C SER A 303 7.28 -12.69 11.96
N TYR A 304 6.62 -11.80 11.21
CA TYR A 304 6.51 -11.86 9.75
C TYR A 304 6.73 -10.47 9.15
N ARG A 305 7.60 -10.37 8.15
CA ARG A 305 7.89 -9.10 7.50
C ARG A 305 8.36 -9.27 6.05
N SER A 306 8.18 -8.26 5.23
CA SER A 306 8.54 -8.25 3.81
C SER A 306 10.05 -8.43 3.53
N GLY A 307 10.91 -8.21 4.52
CA GLY A 307 12.37 -8.37 4.39
C GLY A 307 12.89 -9.81 4.54
N TYR A 308 12.04 -10.78 4.85
CA TYR A 308 12.45 -12.18 4.89
C TYR A 308 12.56 -12.79 3.50
N LEU A 309 13.40 -13.82 3.36
CA LEU A 309 13.48 -14.60 2.12
C LEU A 309 12.10 -15.16 1.74
N ALA A 310 11.85 -15.32 0.46
CA ALA A 310 10.57 -15.82 -0.03
C ALA A 310 10.23 -17.22 0.51
N GLU A 311 11.26 -18.06 0.71
CA GLU A 311 11.11 -19.41 1.28
C GLU A 311 10.69 -19.36 2.76
N ASP A 312 11.30 -18.51 3.57
CA ASP A 312 10.97 -18.32 4.97
C ASP A 312 9.55 -17.79 5.15
N ARG A 313 9.15 -16.82 4.31
CA ARG A 313 7.78 -16.31 4.32
C ARG A 313 6.75 -17.40 4.04
N ARG A 314 6.95 -18.18 2.97
CA ARG A 314 6.07 -19.31 2.62
C ARG A 314 6.04 -20.40 3.70
N LYS A 315 7.14 -20.59 4.43
CA LYS A 315 7.18 -21.52 5.57
C LYS A 315 6.29 -20.99 6.70
N LEU A 316 6.45 -19.73 7.10
CA LEU A 316 5.64 -19.10 8.15
C LEU A 316 4.15 -19.07 7.80
N GLU A 317 3.80 -18.79 6.54
CA GLU A 317 2.44 -18.81 6.02
C GLU A 317 1.81 -20.19 6.17
N ARG A 318 2.51 -21.24 5.76
CA ARG A 318 2.04 -22.65 5.94
C ARG A 318 1.89 -23.04 7.40
N MET A 319 2.82 -22.63 8.27
CA MET A 319 2.75 -22.91 9.71
C MET A 319 1.58 -22.17 10.37
N LEU A 320 1.25 -20.97 9.89
CA LEU A 320 0.10 -20.23 10.38
C LEU A 320 -1.21 -20.84 9.87
N ASP A 321 -1.27 -21.24 8.60
CA ASP A 321 -2.47 -21.87 8.01
C ASP A 321 -2.75 -23.25 8.65
N SER A 322 -1.72 -24.09 8.83
CA SER A 322 -1.85 -25.40 9.50
C SER A 322 -2.20 -25.29 10.98
N GLY A 323 -2.05 -24.11 11.60
CA GLY A 323 -2.23 -23.89 13.03
C GLY A 323 -1.04 -24.38 13.88
N GLU A 324 0.11 -24.65 13.28
CA GLU A 324 1.37 -24.87 13.99
C GLU A 324 1.80 -23.59 14.71
N LEU A 325 1.68 -22.42 14.06
CA LEU A 325 1.74 -21.12 14.72
C LEU A 325 0.34 -20.70 15.19
N LEU A 326 0.28 -20.13 16.39
CA LEU A 326 -0.94 -19.54 16.98
C LEU A 326 -0.89 -18.01 16.97
N GLY A 327 0.30 -17.44 16.96
CA GLY A 327 0.50 -16.00 16.95
C GLY A 327 1.51 -15.56 15.91
N VAL A 328 1.19 -14.49 15.19
CA VAL A 328 2.14 -13.82 14.28
C VAL A 328 2.06 -12.33 14.50
N ALA A 329 3.22 -11.70 14.77
CA ALA A 329 3.35 -10.26 14.74
C ALA A 329 3.88 -9.82 13.37
N SER A 330 3.17 -8.92 12.68
CA SER A 330 3.46 -8.52 11.31
C SER A 330 3.39 -7.02 11.11
N THR A 331 4.07 -6.55 10.08
CA THR A 331 3.75 -5.24 9.46
C THR A 331 2.53 -5.38 8.56
N ASN A 332 2.23 -4.37 7.75
CA ASN A 332 1.19 -4.46 6.71
C ASN A 332 1.43 -5.57 5.65
N ALA A 333 2.51 -6.32 5.75
CA ALA A 333 2.83 -7.41 4.82
C ALA A 333 1.78 -8.55 4.81
N LEU A 334 1.02 -8.75 5.90
CA LEU A 334 -0.11 -9.68 5.99
C LEU A 334 -1.49 -8.99 5.84
N GLU A 335 -1.51 -7.70 5.50
CA GLU A 335 -2.75 -6.95 5.24
C GLU A 335 -3.38 -7.35 3.90
N LEU A 336 -2.54 -7.55 2.87
CA LEU A 336 -2.95 -7.85 1.50
C LEU A 336 -2.56 -9.27 1.08
N GLY A 337 -3.44 -9.95 0.38
CA GLY A 337 -3.14 -11.01 -0.56
C GLY A 337 -2.74 -12.38 -0.05
N ILE A 338 -2.66 -12.61 1.25
CA ILE A 338 -2.42 -13.97 1.77
C ILE A 338 -3.70 -14.43 2.45
N ASP A 339 -4.24 -15.56 1.98
CA ASP A 339 -5.40 -16.19 2.62
C ASP A 339 -4.98 -16.87 3.92
N VAL A 340 -4.67 -16.06 4.93
CA VAL A 340 -4.51 -16.55 6.29
C VAL A 340 -5.91 -16.72 6.88
N GLY A 341 -6.55 -17.81 6.49
CA GLY A 341 -7.90 -18.12 6.92
C GLY A 341 -7.99 -18.39 8.43
N GLY A 342 -9.04 -17.90 9.03
CA GLY A 342 -9.47 -18.37 10.35
C GLY A 342 -8.73 -17.84 11.55
N LEU A 343 -8.41 -16.56 11.56
CA LEU A 343 -7.93 -15.86 12.76
C LEU A 343 -9.11 -15.52 13.69
N ASP A 344 -8.88 -15.68 14.99
CA ASP A 344 -9.89 -15.40 16.01
C ASP A 344 -9.73 -14.00 16.59
N THR A 345 -8.48 -13.52 16.68
CA THR A 345 -8.14 -12.20 17.21
C THR A 345 -7.16 -11.48 16.28
N VAL A 346 -7.42 -10.21 16.06
CA VAL A 346 -6.52 -9.27 15.39
C VAL A 346 -6.22 -8.11 16.33
N ILE A 347 -4.95 -7.76 16.45
CA ILE A 347 -4.48 -6.64 17.25
C ILE A 347 -3.79 -5.66 16.30
N ILE A 348 -4.20 -4.40 16.36
CA ILE A 348 -3.72 -3.33 15.50
C ILE A 348 -3.04 -2.29 16.39
N SER A 349 -1.72 -2.30 16.43
CA SER A 349 -0.91 -1.36 17.23
C SER A 349 -0.53 -0.15 16.40
N GLY A 350 -1.31 0.90 16.56
CA GLY A 350 -1.23 2.15 15.81
C GLY A 350 -2.06 2.15 14.53
N TYR A 351 -2.59 3.33 14.19
CA TYR A 351 -3.42 3.52 13.01
C TYR A 351 -2.68 3.13 11.73
N PRO A 352 -3.25 2.28 10.88
CA PRO A 352 -2.54 1.72 9.71
C PRO A 352 -2.40 2.69 8.53
N GLY A 353 -2.81 3.94 8.68
CA GLY A 353 -2.66 4.99 7.67
C GLY A 353 -3.96 5.33 6.93
N THR A 354 -4.92 4.40 6.85
CA THR A 354 -6.26 4.65 6.29
C THR A 354 -7.33 3.88 7.05
N VAL A 355 -8.57 4.38 7.01
CA VAL A 355 -9.74 3.64 7.53
C VAL A 355 -9.94 2.34 6.75
N ALA A 356 -9.68 2.38 5.45
CA ALA A 356 -9.72 1.17 4.60
C ALA A 356 -8.74 0.10 5.09
N SER A 357 -7.48 0.45 5.37
CA SER A 357 -6.49 -0.47 5.95
C SER A 357 -6.89 -0.98 7.32
N PHE A 358 -7.47 -0.12 8.18
CA PHE A 358 -8.02 -0.56 9.46
C PHE A 358 -9.07 -1.67 9.27
N TRP A 359 -10.04 -1.46 8.40
CA TRP A 359 -11.08 -2.46 8.13
C TRP A 359 -10.54 -3.72 7.43
N GLN A 360 -9.48 -3.61 6.61
CA GLN A 360 -8.81 -4.76 6.01
C GLN A 360 -8.09 -5.60 7.06
N GLN A 361 -7.36 -4.96 7.98
CA GLN A 361 -6.68 -5.63 9.09
C GLN A 361 -7.71 -6.23 10.06
N ALA A 362 -8.70 -5.47 10.50
CA ALA A 362 -9.79 -5.95 11.33
C ALA A 362 -10.59 -7.08 10.65
N GLY A 363 -10.71 -7.01 9.33
CA GLY A 363 -11.35 -8.01 8.48
C GLY A 363 -10.66 -9.38 8.46
N ARG A 364 -9.40 -9.46 8.86
CA ARG A 364 -8.68 -10.72 9.03
C ARG A 364 -9.18 -11.53 10.23
N ALA A 365 -9.83 -10.90 11.22
CA ALA A 365 -10.49 -11.57 12.32
C ALA A 365 -11.89 -12.05 11.89
N GLY A 366 -12.17 -13.32 12.16
CA GLY A 366 -13.48 -13.93 11.96
C GLY A 366 -13.43 -15.16 11.09
N ARG A 367 -13.71 -16.32 11.72
CA ARG A 367 -13.99 -17.57 11.02
C ARG A 367 -15.48 -17.61 10.67
N ARG A 368 -15.83 -18.41 9.68
CA ARG A 368 -17.21 -18.68 9.32
C ARG A 368 -18.02 -19.09 10.56
N GLY A 369 -18.85 -18.17 11.08
CA GLY A 369 -19.81 -18.44 12.15
C GLY A 369 -19.31 -18.35 13.59
N GLN A 370 -18.06 -17.94 13.86
CA GLN A 370 -17.54 -17.70 15.21
C GLN A 370 -17.31 -16.20 15.43
N GLY A 371 -17.54 -15.72 16.69
CA GLY A 371 -17.22 -14.35 17.06
C GLY A 371 -15.71 -14.08 17.01
N ALA A 372 -15.33 -12.85 16.71
CA ALA A 372 -13.92 -12.46 16.59
C ALA A 372 -13.68 -11.12 17.30
N LEU A 373 -12.41 -10.89 17.69
CA LEU A 373 -11.95 -9.63 18.27
C LEU A 373 -11.02 -8.91 17.28
N ALA A 374 -11.24 -7.62 17.09
CA ALA A 374 -10.28 -6.70 16.53
C ALA A 374 -10.00 -5.58 17.53
N ALA A 375 -8.80 -5.53 18.08
CA ALA A 375 -8.39 -4.55 19.08
C ALA A 375 -7.45 -3.53 18.46
N PHE A 376 -7.83 -2.26 18.47
CA PHE A 376 -6.98 -1.14 18.09
C PHE A 376 -6.34 -0.54 19.35
N ILE A 377 -5.02 -0.50 19.37
CA ILE A 377 -4.22 0.05 20.47
C ILE A 377 -3.58 1.34 20.00
N ALA A 378 -3.95 2.46 20.62
CA ALA A 378 -3.36 3.76 20.32
C ALA A 378 -1.88 3.79 20.70
N ARG A 379 -1.05 4.36 19.84
CA ARG A 379 0.32 4.74 20.17
C ARG A 379 0.33 6.15 20.76
N ASP A 380 1.45 6.55 21.29
CA ASP A 380 1.74 7.94 21.61
C ASP A 380 1.93 8.75 20.31
N ASP A 381 0.81 9.07 19.66
CA ASP A 381 0.72 9.73 18.36
C ASP A 381 -0.59 10.53 18.32
N PRO A 382 -0.58 11.79 17.84
CA PRO A 382 -1.76 12.65 17.85
C PRO A 382 -3.00 12.03 17.17
N LEU A 383 -2.80 11.34 16.04
CA LEU A 383 -3.91 10.70 15.32
C LEU A 383 -4.48 9.52 16.08
N ASP A 384 -3.62 8.65 16.61
CA ASP A 384 -4.07 7.47 17.36
C ASP A 384 -4.86 7.90 18.61
N THR A 385 -4.37 8.93 19.33
CA THR A 385 -5.05 9.52 20.48
C THR A 385 -6.41 10.11 20.09
N TYR A 386 -6.47 10.86 18.99
CA TYR A 386 -7.72 11.38 18.47
C TYR A 386 -8.74 10.26 18.20
N LEU A 387 -8.33 9.19 17.51
CA LEU A 387 -9.22 8.10 17.09
C LEU A 387 -9.82 7.31 18.26
N VAL A 388 -9.07 7.09 19.34
CA VAL A 388 -9.61 6.36 20.50
C VAL A 388 -10.58 7.20 21.32
N HIS A 389 -10.50 8.54 21.24
CA HIS A 389 -11.44 9.47 21.90
C HIS A 389 -12.59 9.90 20.97
N HIS A 390 -12.46 9.69 19.66
CA HIS A 390 -13.48 9.99 18.64
C HIS A 390 -13.76 8.75 17.79
N PRO A 391 -14.40 7.70 18.38
CA PRO A 391 -14.62 6.42 17.69
C PRO A 391 -15.40 6.57 16.37
N GLU A 392 -16.28 7.56 16.27
CA GLU A 392 -17.02 7.89 15.05
C GLU A 392 -16.10 8.28 13.88
N ALA A 393 -14.93 8.86 14.16
CA ALA A 393 -13.93 9.19 13.13
C ALA A 393 -13.27 7.96 12.51
N LEU A 394 -13.36 6.79 13.16
CA LEU A 394 -12.83 5.53 12.67
C LEU A 394 -13.94 4.57 12.22
N LEU A 395 -15.01 4.47 12.98
CA LEU A 395 -16.02 3.42 12.82
C LEU A 395 -17.20 3.84 11.94
N ASP A 396 -17.63 5.13 12.03
CA ASP A 396 -18.81 5.65 11.33
C ASP A 396 -18.44 6.51 10.12
N ARG A 397 -17.16 6.79 9.95
CA ARG A 397 -16.70 7.62 8.83
C ARG A 397 -16.78 6.86 7.52
N PRO A 398 -17.27 7.49 6.43
CA PRO A 398 -17.12 6.96 5.08
C PRO A 398 -15.65 6.71 4.79
N LEU A 399 -15.36 5.63 4.08
CA LEU A 399 -14.01 5.34 3.62
C LEU A 399 -13.45 6.51 2.81
N GLU A 400 -12.14 6.69 2.84
CA GLU A 400 -11.47 7.75 2.11
C GLU A 400 -11.57 7.54 0.60
N GLN A 401 -11.63 8.63 -0.14
CA GLN A 401 -11.48 8.59 -1.58
C GLN A 401 -10.02 8.37 -1.94
N HIS A 402 -9.76 7.45 -2.86
CA HIS A 402 -8.41 7.25 -3.38
C HIS A 402 -7.98 8.43 -4.24
N VAL A 403 -6.89 9.07 -3.83
CA VAL A 403 -6.35 10.26 -4.48
C VAL A 403 -5.19 9.86 -5.38
N PHE A 404 -5.25 10.22 -6.63
CA PHE A 404 -4.15 10.22 -7.59
C PHE A 404 -4.53 11.08 -8.79
N ASP A 405 -3.54 11.62 -9.47
CA ASP A 405 -3.74 12.47 -10.64
C ASP A 405 -2.96 11.92 -11.85
N PRO A 406 -3.64 11.28 -12.82
CA PRO A 406 -2.99 10.80 -14.03
C PRO A 406 -2.55 11.93 -14.97
N THR A 407 -2.97 13.18 -14.73
CA THR A 407 -2.54 14.36 -15.50
C THR A 407 -1.34 15.07 -14.87
N ASN A 408 -0.83 14.57 -13.74
CA ASN A 408 0.37 15.09 -13.09
C ASN A 408 1.53 15.20 -14.09
N PRO A 409 2.07 16.40 -14.38
CA PRO A 409 3.08 16.61 -15.40
C PRO A 409 4.36 15.78 -15.20
N PHE A 410 4.78 15.57 -13.96
CA PHE A 410 5.98 14.80 -13.64
C PHE A 410 5.84 13.32 -14.02
N VAL A 411 4.67 12.74 -13.77
CA VAL A 411 4.36 11.36 -14.13
C VAL A 411 4.06 11.25 -15.62
N LEU A 412 3.23 12.14 -16.13
CA LEU A 412 2.76 12.15 -17.51
C LEU A 412 3.92 12.23 -18.52
N ARG A 413 4.94 13.05 -18.22
CA ARG A 413 6.14 13.21 -19.05
C ARG A 413 6.84 11.87 -19.35
N THR A 414 7.04 11.05 -18.32
CA THR A 414 7.62 9.70 -18.44
C THR A 414 6.79 8.80 -19.34
N HIS A 415 5.47 8.84 -19.18
CA HIS A 415 4.57 7.99 -19.93
C HIS A 415 4.36 8.44 -21.38
N MET A 416 4.44 9.74 -21.67
CA MET A 416 4.38 10.23 -23.05
C MET A 416 5.61 9.83 -23.85
N LEU A 417 6.80 9.85 -23.26
CA LEU A 417 8.00 9.31 -23.90
C LEU A 417 7.86 7.80 -24.15
N ALA A 418 7.42 7.05 -23.17
CA ALA A 418 7.21 5.61 -23.32
C ALA A 418 6.16 5.29 -24.41
N ALA A 419 5.03 5.98 -24.40
CA ALA A 419 3.97 5.81 -25.40
C ALA A 419 4.46 6.16 -26.83
N ALA A 420 5.31 7.18 -26.97
CA ALA A 420 5.90 7.57 -28.26
C ALA A 420 6.93 6.54 -28.79
N VAL A 421 7.65 5.85 -27.91
CA VAL A 421 8.55 4.73 -28.25
C VAL A 421 7.75 3.49 -28.68
N GLU A 422 6.68 3.17 -27.97
CA GLU A 422 5.81 2.03 -28.26
C GLU A 422 5.16 2.15 -29.63
N ILE A 423 4.42 3.22 -29.85
CA ILE A 423 3.74 3.55 -31.07
C ILE A 423 3.76 5.10 -31.18
N PRO A 424 4.10 5.67 -32.34
CA PRO A 424 4.11 7.13 -32.49
C PRO A 424 2.80 7.76 -32.05
N LEU A 425 2.85 8.80 -31.19
CA LEU A 425 1.66 9.47 -30.69
C LEU A 425 0.91 10.20 -31.79
N THR A 426 -0.40 10.23 -31.70
CA THR A 426 -1.32 10.99 -32.54
C THR A 426 -1.93 12.16 -31.76
N ASP A 427 -2.65 13.06 -32.45
CA ASP A 427 -3.38 14.16 -31.79
C ASP A 427 -4.48 13.59 -30.86
N GLU A 428 -5.12 12.46 -31.25
CA GLU A 428 -6.13 11.77 -30.44
C GLU A 428 -5.50 11.16 -29.18
N ASP A 429 -4.32 10.57 -29.28
CA ASP A 429 -3.59 10.07 -28.10
C ASP A 429 -3.30 11.20 -27.11
N ILE A 430 -2.79 12.34 -27.60
CA ILE A 430 -2.45 13.50 -26.76
C ILE A 430 -3.69 14.01 -26.02
N ALA A 431 -4.82 14.08 -26.70
CA ALA A 431 -6.09 14.50 -26.09
C ALA A 431 -6.61 13.49 -25.07
N GLU A 432 -6.51 12.17 -25.34
CA GLU A 432 -6.93 11.10 -24.41
C GLU A 432 -6.08 11.11 -23.12
N PHE A 433 -4.79 11.40 -23.22
CA PHE A 433 -3.90 11.51 -22.07
C PHE A 433 -3.96 12.90 -21.38
N HIS A 434 -4.66 13.89 -21.94
CA HIS A 434 -4.63 15.30 -21.50
C HIS A 434 -3.20 15.85 -21.42
N ALA A 435 -2.40 15.57 -22.45
CA ALA A 435 -0.95 15.74 -22.43
C ALA A 435 -0.45 16.90 -23.29
N GLU A 436 -1.31 17.80 -23.77
CA GLU A 436 -0.98 18.86 -24.72
C GLU A 436 0.24 19.67 -24.27
N LYS A 437 0.19 20.21 -23.05
CA LYS A 437 1.27 21.03 -22.49
C LYS A 437 2.57 20.24 -22.32
N VAL A 438 2.47 19.02 -21.79
CA VAL A 438 3.64 18.15 -21.55
C VAL A 438 4.31 17.74 -22.87
N VAL A 439 3.52 17.47 -23.91
CA VAL A 439 4.05 17.13 -25.24
C VAL A 439 4.72 18.34 -25.87
N GLU A 440 4.19 19.55 -25.75
CA GLU A 440 4.84 20.78 -26.23
C GLU A 440 6.23 20.98 -25.58
N GLU A 441 6.33 20.79 -24.28
CA GLU A 441 7.60 20.85 -23.54
C GLU A 441 8.57 19.77 -24.03
N LEU A 442 8.10 18.54 -24.21
CA LEU A 442 8.91 17.41 -24.67
C LEU A 442 9.41 17.55 -26.12
N VAL A 443 8.67 18.23 -26.99
CA VAL A 443 9.11 18.51 -28.38
C VAL A 443 10.37 19.37 -28.39
N ALA A 444 10.54 20.26 -27.42
CA ALA A 444 11.76 21.05 -27.29
C ALA A 444 12.99 20.22 -26.84
N GLU A 445 12.78 19.05 -26.25
CA GLU A 445 13.86 18.29 -25.58
C GLU A 445 14.10 16.89 -26.16
N LYS A 446 13.06 16.08 -26.34
CA LYS A 446 13.17 14.63 -26.57
C LYS A 446 12.20 14.05 -27.60
N LEU A 447 11.13 14.77 -27.97
CA LEU A 447 10.17 14.30 -28.96
C LEU A 447 10.44 14.92 -30.33
N MET A 448 10.41 14.10 -31.37
CA MET A 448 10.49 14.55 -32.76
C MET A 448 9.11 14.49 -33.41
N ARG A 449 8.64 15.60 -33.96
CA ARG A 449 7.38 15.66 -34.72
C ARG A 449 7.63 15.39 -36.21
N HIS A 450 6.94 14.39 -36.77
CA HIS A 450 6.94 14.13 -38.21
C HIS A 450 5.54 13.76 -38.69
N ARG A 451 5.01 14.46 -39.69
CA ARG A 451 3.69 14.20 -40.32
C ARG A 451 2.53 14.01 -39.32
N LYS A 452 2.35 14.93 -38.39
CA LYS A 452 1.33 14.87 -37.32
C LYS A 452 1.47 13.66 -36.36
N ARG A 453 2.68 13.14 -36.22
CA ARG A 453 2.99 12.11 -35.23
C ARG A 453 4.24 12.50 -34.45
N TRP A 454 4.30 12.06 -33.19
CA TRP A 454 5.43 12.33 -32.32
C TRP A 454 6.15 11.03 -32.00
N TYR A 455 7.44 11.05 -32.11
CA TYR A 455 8.37 9.94 -31.96
C TYR A 455 9.32 10.23 -30.83
N ALA A 456 9.66 9.22 -30.01
CA ALA A 456 10.78 9.25 -29.08
C ALA A 456 11.77 8.15 -29.43
N MET A 457 13.05 8.39 -29.17
CA MET A 457 14.11 7.39 -29.37
C MET A 457 14.30 6.53 -28.12
N GLU A 458 14.05 7.08 -26.94
CA GLU A 458 14.27 6.46 -25.66
C GLU A 458 13.10 6.73 -24.71
N ALA A 459 12.84 5.76 -23.85
CA ALA A 459 11.89 5.89 -22.74
C ALA A 459 12.57 5.48 -21.43
N PRO A 460 12.13 6.01 -20.29
CA PRO A 460 12.59 5.54 -18.99
C PRO A 460 12.31 4.04 -18.82
N ALA A 461 13.32 3.29 -18.38
CA ALA A 461 13.24 1.84 -18.21
C ALA A 461 12.34 1.43 -17.03
N THR A 462 12.16 2.31 -16.04
CA THR A 462 11.40 2.07 -14.82
C THR A 462 10.29 3.11 -14.64
N LEU A 463 9.18 2.71 -14.02
CA LEU A 463 8.06 3.61 -13.69
C LEU A 463 8.45 4.61 -12.60
N ARG A 464 9.12 4.12 -11.58
CA ARG A 464 9.56 4.91 -10.45
C ARG A 464 10.88 5.53 -10.81
N GLY A 465 10.89 6.76 -11.31
CA GLY A 465 12.08 7.48 -11.78
C GLY A 465 13.17 7.77 -10.74
N GLY A 466 13.14 7.11 -9.58
CA GLY A 466 14.18 7.11 -8.56
C GLY A 466 15.19 5.99 -8.81
N SER A 467 16.49 6.32 -8.82
CA SER A 467 17.55 5.32 -8.74
C SER A 467 17.46 4.62 -7.38
N GLU A 468 17.42 3.29 -7.38
CA GLU A 468 17.62 2.50 -6.16
C GLU A 468 19.11 2.46 -5.82
N VAL A 469 19.42 2.56 -4.54
CA VAL A 469 20.77 2.36 -4.02
C VAL A 469 20.87 0.95 -3.48
N SER A 470 21.82 0.19 -3.98
CA SER A 470 22.14 -1.16 -3.48
C SER A 470 22.98 -1.05 -2.21
N ILE A 471 22.60 -1.79 -1.16
CA ILE A 471 23.37 -1.87 0.08
C ILE A 471 24.13 -3.20 0.07
N VAL A 472 25.45 -3.13 0.09
CA VAL A 472 26.35 -4.27 -0.08
C VAL A 472 27.27 -4.38 1.11
N ASP A 473 27.41 -5.61 1.63
CA ASP A 473 28.43 -5.93 2.64
C ASP A 473 29.82 -5.84 1.99
N SER A 474 30.65 -4.93 2.49
CA SER A 474 32.00 -4.68 1.96
C SER A 474 32.97 -5.83 2.23
N THR A 475 32.64 -6.75 3.15
CA THR A 475 33.53 -7.84 3.55
C THR A 475 33.44 -9.06 2.64
N ASP A 476 32.26 -9.36 2.10
CA ASP A 476 32.02 -10.55 1.26
C ASP A 476 31.33 -10.25 -0.08
N GLY A 477 30.92 -8.99 -0.32
CA GLY A 477 30.22 -8.57 -1.53
C GLY A 477 28.74 -8.97 -1.56
N ARG A 478 28.17 -9.42 -0.46
CA ARG A 478 26.76 -9.84 -0.36
C ARG A 478 25.83 -8.63 -0.47
N LEU A 479 24.81 -8.72 -1.32
CA LEU A 479 23.74 -7.74 -1.38
C LEU A 479 22.84 -7.89 -0.14
N LEU A 480 22.82 -6.88 0.72
CA LEU A 480 21.97 -6.81 1.91
C LEU A 480 20.55 -6.35 1.56
N GLY A 481 20.41 -5.45 0.57
CA GLY A 481 19.11 -4.95 0.17
C GLY A 481 19.20 -3.76 -0.76
N THR A 482 18.04 -3.18 -1.10
CA THR A 482 17.96 -1.92 -1.86
C THR A 482 17.13 -0.90 -1.10
N ILE A 483 17.42 0.37 -1.32
CA ILE A 483 16.73 1.51 -0.73
C ILE A 483 16.51 2.58 -1.80
N ASP A 484 15.37 3.26 -1.75
CA ASP A 484 15.13 4.43 -2.58
C ASP A 484 16.16 5.53 -2.29
N ARG A 485 16.65 6.20 -3.35
CA ARG A 485 17.73 7.20 -3.24
C ARG A 485 17.38 8.35 -2.28
N ALA A 486 16.13 8.80 -2.28
CA ALA A 486 15.72 9.87 -1.38
C ALA A 486 15.84 9.46 0.11
N ARG A 487 15.53 8.20 0.41
CA ARG A 487 15.69 7.62 1.75
C ARG A 487 17.14 7.24 2.06
N ALA A 488 17.94 6.90 1.05
CA ALA A 488 19.33 6.52 1.24
C ALA A 488 20.12 7.63 1.92
N MET A 489 19.89 8.89 1.56
CA MET A 489 20.59 10.03 2.16
C MET A 489 20.41 10.13 3.68
N THR A 490 19.25 9.73 4.19
CA THR A 490 18.96 9.80 5.64
C THR A 490 19.15 8.48 6.38
N GLN A 491 19.15 7.33 5.68
CA GLN A 491 19.19 6.01 6.32
C GLN A 491 20.49 5.24 6.06
N THR A 492 21.20 5.55 4.98
CA THR A 492 22.44 4.88 4.59
C THR A 492 23.58 5.87 4.33
N HIS A 493 23.57 7.04 5.00
CA HIS A 493 24.71 7.96 5.00
C HIS A 493 25.93 7.31 5.66
N PRO A 494 27.17 7.75 5.37
CA PRO A 494 28.35 7.26 6.06
C PRO A 494 28.22 7.36 7.59
N GLY A 495 28.53 6.27 8.29
CA GLY A 495 28.39 6.13 9.73
C GLY A 495 26.98 5.75 10.22
N ALA A 496 25.99 5.61 9.34
CA ALA A 496 24.65 5.15 9.73
C ALA A 496 24.66 3.69 10.17
N VAL A 497 23.89 3.36 11.20
CA VAL A 497 23.64 1.96 11.62
C VAL A 497 22.46 1.41 10.83
N TYR A 498 22.74 0.39 10.03
CA TYR A 498 21.75 -0.32 9.21
C TYR A 498 21.47 -1.71 9.80
N LEU A 499 20.20 -2.03 10.02
CA LEU A 499 19.76 -3.33 10.54
C LEU A 499 19.25 -4.21 9.40
N HIS A 500 19.81 -5.42 9.27
CA HIS A 500 19.39 -6.41 8.30
C HIS A 500 19.29 -7.80 8.91
N GLN A 501 18.10 -8.40 8.94
CA GLN A 501 17.83 -9.76 9.47
C GLN A 501 18.36 -10.00 10.90
N GLY A 502 18.27 -8.99 11.76
CA GLY A 502 18.77 -9.06 13.13
C GLY A 502 20.27 -8.80 13.28
N GLU A 503 21.02 -8.70 12.19
CA GLU A 503 22.42 -8.29 12.15
C GLU A 503 22.53 -6.78 11.98
N SER A 504 23.51 -6.18 12.62
CA SER A 504 23.81 -4.75 12.51
C SER A 504 25.00 -4.51 11.59
N PHE A 505 24.90 -3.46 10.80
CA PHE A 505 25.94 -3.01 9.87
C PHE A 505 26.17 -1.52 10.06
N VAL A 506 27.39 -1.06 9.84
CA VAL A 506 27.72 0.36 9.76
C VAL A 506 28.04 0.72 8.32
N ILE A 507 27.44 1.81 7.82
CA ILE A 507 27.66 2.28 6.44
C ILE A 507 29.01 2.97 6.34
N ASP A 508 29.86 2.51 5.41
CA ASP A 508 31.18 3.07 5.12
C ASP A 508 31.08 4.24 4.15
N SER A 509 30.34 4.04 3.05
CA SER A 509 30.19 5.03 1.99
C SER A 509 28.83 4.94 1.32
N LEU A 510 28.40 6.06 0.74
CA LEU A 510 27.20 6.16 -0.09
C LEU A 510 27.57 6.90 -1.37
N ASP A 511 27.45 6.19 -2.50
CA ASP A 511 27.58 6.72 -3.85
C ASP A 511 26.19 6.82 -4.53
N ASP A 512 26.16 7.11 -5.83
CA ASP A 512 24.92 7.34 -6.57
C ASP A 512 23.96 6.15 -6.57
N ASP A 513 24.46 4.92 -6.62
CA ASP A 513 23.69 3.67 -6.72
C ASP A 513 24.15 2.57 -5.76
N LEU A 514 25.15 2.86 -4.90
CA LEU A 514 25.78 1.89 -4.03
C LEU A 514 26.06 2.48 -2.64
N ALA A 515 25.64 1.76 -1.60
CA ALA A 515 26.07 1.96 -0.22
C ALA A 515 26.90 0.74 0.21
N LEU A 516 28.10 0.96 0.68
CA LEU A 516 28.94 -0.08 1.27
C LEU A 516 28.73 -0.09 2.78
N ALA A 517 28.62 -1.28 3.35
CA ALA A 517 28.44 -1.48 4.78
C ALA A 517 29.32 -2.62 5.27
N HIS A 518 29.78 -2.57 6.51
CA HIS A 518 30.46 -3.69 7.16
C HIS A 518 29.70 -4.17 8.40
N PRO A 519 29.76 -5.47 8.75
CA PRO A 519 29.13 -5.99 9.94
C PRO A 519 29.82 -5.40 11.19
N GLU A 520 29.03 -4.82 12.07
CA GLU A 520 29.44 -4.30 13.37
C GLU A 520 28.24 -4.37 14.32
N GLU A 521 28.46 -4.67 15.59
CA GLU A 521 27.41 -4.62 16.64
C GLU A 521 27.61 -3.37 17.50
N PRO A 522 27.19 -2.17 17.00
CA PRO A 522 27.35 -0.94 17.75
C PRO A 522 26.38 -0.91 18.94
N GLU A 523 26.85 -0.42 20.09
CA GLU A 523 26.00 -0.15 21.27
C GLU A 523 25.19 1.15 21.11
N TRP A 524 25.37 1.88 20.00
CA TRP A 524 24.73 3.17 19.69
C TRP A 524 23.74 3.07 18.52
N THR A 525 22.88 4.06 18.45
CA THR A 525 21.99 4.30 17.31
C THR A 525 22.32 5.63 16.64
N THR A 526 22.00 5.75 15.35
CA THR A 526 22.26 6.97 14.57
C THR A 526 20.97 7.56 14.04
N TYR A 527 20.90 8.91 14.03
CA TYR A 527 19.79 9.66 13.47
C TYR A 527 20.32 10.79 12.61
N ALA A 528 19.97 10.82 11.32
CA ALA A 528 20.34 11.88 10.41
C ALA A 528 19.78 13.23 10.89
N ARG A 529 20.60 14.28 10.76
CA ARG A 529 20.20 15.67 10.96
C ARG A 529 20.11 16.37 9.62
N THR A 530 18.94 16.90 9.33
CA THR A 530 18.67 17.59 8.08
C THR A 530 18.40 19.08 8.33
N THR A 531 18.74 19.88 7.35
CA THR A 531 18.26 21.26 7.24
C THR A 531 17.28 21.34 6.09
N LYS A 532 16.21 22.11 6.26
CA LYS A 532 15.17 22.31 5.25
C LYS A 532 15.02 23.79 4.93
N ASN A 533 14.86 24.08 3.65
CA ASN A 533 14.49 25.40 3.17
C ASN A 533 13.34 25.27 2.18
N ILE A 534 12.44 26.25 2.15
CA ILE A 534 11.28 26.23 1.29
C ILE A 534 11.14 27.57 0.57
N ARG A 535 10.80 27.51 -0.71
CA ARG A 535 10.54 28.68 -1.54
C ARG A 535 9.20 28.50 -2.24
N ILE A 536 8.31 29.47 -2.10
CA ILE A 536 7.04 29.53 -2.84
C ILE A 536 7.33 29.93 -4.30
N LEU A 537 6.69 29.24 -5.23
CA LEU A 537 6.86 29.48 -6.67
C LEU A 537 5.69 30.28 -7.25
N ASP A 538 4.53 30.30 -6.58
CA ASP A 538 3.31 31.00 -6.97
C ASP A 538 3.15 32.34 -6.23
N GLU A 539 2.18 33.15 -6.65
CA GLU A 539 1.73 34.31 -5.87
C GLU A 539 0.77 33.87 -4.75
N VAL A 540 1.06 34.29 -3.52
CA VAL A 540 0.21 34.04 -2.35
C VAL A 540 -0.79 35.17 -2.22
N SER A 541 -2.08 34.90 -2.31
CA SER A 541 -3.15 35.91 -2.26
C SER A 541 -3.86 35.99 -0.92
N ASP A 542 -3.84 34.90 -0.12
CA ASP A 542 -4.59 34.77 1.13
C ASP A 542 -3.75 34.23 2.28
N TRP A 543 -4.21 34.42 3.53
CA TRP A 543 -3.57 33.91 4.73
C TRP A 543 -3.53 32.37 4.80
N VAL A 544 -4.36 31.67 3.99
CA VAL A 544 -4.29 30.23 3.73
C VAL A 544 -4.27 30.04 2.21
N SER A 545 -3.24 29.39 1.70
CA SER A 545 -3.06 29.19 0.26
C SER A 545 -2.59 27.77 -0.03
N ASN A 546 -2.94 27.27 -1.22
CA ASN A 546 -2.43 26.01 -1.76
C ASN A 546 -1.59 26.32 -3.00
N VAL A 547 -0.28 26.20 -2.89
CA VAL A 547 0.70 26.76 -3.83
C VAL A 547 1.77 25.76 -4.23
N ASP A 548 2.43 26.00 -5.36
CA ASP A 548 3.63 25.28 -5.76
C ASP A 548 4.83 25.79 -4.97
N VAL A 549 5.62 24.84 -4.46
CA VAL A 549 6.82 25.14 -3.67
C VAL A 549 8.01 24.33 -4.15
N GLU A 550 9.20 24.87 -3.86
CA GLU A 550 10.47 24.16 -3.97
C GLU A 550 11.06 23.96 -2.58
N VAL A 551 11.16 22.70 -2.16
CA VAL A 551 11.73 22.30 -0.87
C VAL A 551 13.14 21.79 -1.11
N THR A 552 14.13 22.38 -0.43
CA THR A 552 15.52 21.91 -0.42
C THR A 552 15.80 21.27 0.93
N GLU A 553 16.19 20.02 0.94
CA GLU A 553 16.60 19.27 2.13
C GLU A 553 18.04 18.78 1.99
N GLN A 554 18.84 18.94 3.04
CA GLN A 554 20.23 18.49 3.06
C GLN A 554 20.53 17.82 4.40
N VAL A 555 21.18 16.65 4.36
CA VAL A 555 21.74 16.00 5.53
C VAL A 555 23.06 16.68 5.88
N ILE A 556 23.09 17.37 7.01
CA ILE A 556 24.26 18.16 7.49
C ILE A 556 25.04 17.44 8.59
N GLY A 557 24.57 16.29 9.04
CA GLY A 557 25.20 15.50 10.08
C GLY A 557 24.30 14.40 10.60
N TYR A 558 24.75 13.69 11.59
CA TYR A 558 23.94 12.71 12.32
C TYR A 558 24.26 12.75 13.81
N THR A 559 23.31 12.33 14.62
CA THR A 559 23.49 12.18 16.07
C THR A 559 23.90 10.75 16.37
N ARG A 560 24.95 10.57 17.18
CA ARG A 560 25.43 9.31 17.74
C ARG A 560 25.63 9.54 19.24
N ASP A 561 24.90 8.83 20.10
CA ASP A 561 24.99 8.97 21.57
C ASP A 561 24.99 10.41 22.08
N SER A 562 24.12 11.26 21.54
CA SER A 562 24.03 12.69 21.82
C SER A 562 25.16 13.55 21.22
N GLU A 563 26.19 12.97 20.62
CA GLU A 563 27.20 13.69 19.85
C GLU A 563 26.70 13.94 18.42
N ILE A 564 26.96 15.14 17.90
CA ILE A 564 26.62 15.51 16.53
C ILE A 564 27.87 15.39 15.67
N ILE A 565 27.82 14.46 14.71
CA ILE A 565 28.89 14.25 13.74
C ILE A 565 28.49 14.95 12.45
N PRO A 566 29.27 15.93 11.96
CA PRO A 566 28.93 16.68 10.76
C PRO A 566 29.11 15.81 9.52
N LEU A 567 28.24 16.01 8.52
CA LEU A 567 28.30 15.44 7.19
C LEU A 567 28.07 16.57 6.18
N ASP A 568 28.63 16.41 4.99
CA ASP A 568 28.38 17.29 3.85
C ASP A 568 27.79 16.45 2.71
N MET A 569 26.48 16.18 2.82
CA MET A 569 25.75 15.44 1.81
C MET A 569 25.16 16.40 0.77
N PRO A 570 24.98 15.98 -0.50
CA PRO A 570 24.37 16.83 -1.52
C PRO A 570 22.92 17.19 -1.16
N PRO A 571 22.51 18.47 -1.42
CA PRO A 571 21.12 18.88 -1.20
C PRO A 571 20.19 18.16 -2.17
N GLN A 572 19.01 17.83 -1.68
CA GLN A 572 17.90 17.30 -2.48
C GLN A 572 16.86 18.38 -2.71
N VAL A 573 16.39 18.53 -3.93
CA VAL A 573 15.38 19.52 -4.31
C VAL A 573 14.11 18.80 -4.73
N LEU A 574 13.01 19.10 -4.03
CA LEU A 574 11.67 18.59 -4.32
C LEU A 574 10.78 19.76 -4.76
N LYS A 575 10.21 19.69 -5.98
CA LYS A 575 9.13 20.57 -6.42
C LYS A 575 7.80 19.87 -6.15
N THR A 576 6.92 20.54 -5.39
CA THR A 576 5.68 19.92 -4.91
C THR A 576 4.62 20.97 -4.59
N ARG A 577 3.43 20.50 -4.19
CA ARG A 577 2.33 21.34 -3.69
C ARG A 577 2.40 21.45 -2.17
N ALA A 578 2.05 22.63 -1.64
CA ALA A 578 1.96 22.88 -0.21
C ALA A 578 0.71 23.67 0.16
N VAL A 579 0.10 23.29 1.27
CA VAL A 579 -0.82 24.17 2.00
C VAL A 579 0.03 25.04 2.92
N VAL A 580 -0.13 26.34 2.77
CA VAL A 580 0.62 27.37 3.49
C VAL A 580 -0.35 28.22 4.29
N PHE A 581 -0.09 28.41 5.55
CA PHE A 581 -0.91 29.30 6.39
C PHE A 581 -0.10 29.98 7.50
N THR A 582 -0.51 31.19 7.85
CA THR A 582 0.09 31.94 8.96
C THR A 582 -0.63 31.60 10.27
N ALA A 583 0.13 31.47 11.35
CA ALA A 583 -0.40 31.23 12.67
C ALA A 583 0.40 32.00 13.74
N HIS A 584 -0.27 32.46 14.79
CA HIS A 584 0.39 33.15 15.89
C HIS A 584 0.75 32.17 17.00
N GLY A 585 1.98 32.20 17.47
CA GLY A 585 2.44 31.34 18.55
C GLY A 585 3.96 31.38 18.74
N SER A 586 4.45 30.70 19.77
CA SER A 586 5.90 30.46 19.93
C SER A 586 6.39 29.50 18.84
N PRO A 587 7.68 29.50 18.49
CA PRO A 587 8.22 28.54 17.52
C PRO A 587 7.89 27.08 17.86
N GLY A 588 7.93 26.70 19.14
CA GLY A 588 7.57 25.36 19.60
C GLY A 588 6.08 25.04 19.41
N ALA A 589 5.20 26.02 19.66
CA ALA A 589 3.76 25.84 19.43
C ALA A 589 3.41 25.68 17.96
N LEU A 590 4.07 26.44 17.07
CA LEU A 590 3.91 26.31 15.62
C LEU A 590 4.39 24.95 15.12
N HIS A 591 5.52 24.49 15.63
CA HIS A 591 6.08 23.18 15.31
C HIS A 591 5.17 22.03 15.78
N ALA A 592 4.63 22.14 17.00
CA ALA A 592 3.66 21.16 17.49
C ALA A 592 2.37 21.15 16.63
N ALA A 593 1.86 22.33 16.24
CA ALA A 593 0.70 22.44 15.37
C ALA A 593 0.96 21.85 13.97
N GLU A 594 2.14 22.07 13.39
CA GLU A 594 2.59 21.44 12.15
C GLU A 594 2.53 19.92 12.25
N HIS A 595 3.15 19.35 13.28
CA HIS A 595 3.17 17.89 13.49
C HIS A 595 1.77 17.30 13.69
N ALA A 596 0.92 17.97 14.47
CA ALA A 596 -0.46 17.55 14.68
C ALA A 596 -1.27 17.60 13.37
N ALA A 597 -1.11 18.67 12.59
CA ALA A 597 -1.79 18.81 11.31
C ALA A 597 -1.36 17.75 10.29
N ILE A 598 -0.05 17.49 10.17
CA ILE A 598 0.48 16.40 9.33
C ILE A 598 -0.09 15.06 9.82
N GLY A 599 -0.09 14.82 11.14
CA GLY A 599 -0.59 13.58 11.73
C GLY A 599 -2.04 13.29 11.39
N LEU A 600 -2.89 14.34 11.28
CA LEU A 600 -4.32 14.23 11.03
C LEU A 600 -4.73 14.30 9.55
N LEU A 601 -3.85 14.75 8.65
CA LEU A 601 -4.18 14.80 7.22
C LEU A 601 -4.60 13.45 6.63
N PRO A 602 -4.05 12.28 7.07
CA PRO A 602 -4.54 10.98 6.63
C PRO A 602 -6.04 10.72 6.84
N LEU A 603 -6.71 11.43 7.72
CA LEU A 603 -8.17 11.38 7.85
C LEU A 603 -8.91 12.08 6.69
N PHE A 604 -8.24 12.93 5.94
CA PHE A 604 -8.83 13.77 4.89
C PHE A 604 -8.36 13.38 3.49
N ALA A 605 -7.24 12.66 3.41
CA ALA A 605 -6.63 12.15 2.18
C ALA A 605 -6.11 10.72 2.40
N THR A 606 -6.17 9.86 1.37
CA THR A 606 -5.63 8.49 1.44
C THR A 606 -4.10 8.48 1.36
N CYS A 607 -3.45 9.01 2.38
CA CYS A 607 -2.00 9.06 2.49
C CYS A 607 -1.53 8.44 3.81
N ASP A 608 -0.24 8.11 3.87
CA ASP A 608 0.46 7.84 5.13
C ASP A 608 1.11 9.15 5.61
N ARG A 609 1.35 9.27 6.91
CA ARG A 609 2.12 10.40 7.47
C ARG A 609 3.47 10.60 6.75
N TRP A 610 4.08 9.50 6.29
CA TRP A 610 5.37 9.53 5.59
C TRP A 610 5.29 10.01 4.14
N ASP A 611 4.08 10.15 3.59
CA ASP A 611 3.85 10.74 2.28
C ASP A 611 3.82 12.27 2.34
N LEU A 612 3.94 12.84 3.53
CA LEU A 612 3.83 14.27 3.80
C LEU A 612 5.11 14.82 4.43
N GLY A 613 5.40 16.07 4.15
CA GLY A 613 6.42 16.85 4.83
C GLY A 613 5.85 18.13 5.42
N GLY A 614 6.59 18.73 6.34
CA GLY A 614 6.24 20.04 6.89
C GLY A 614 7.45 20.88 7.24
N LEU A 615 7.17 22.16 7.42
CA LEU A 615 8.12 23.15 7.91
C LEU A 615 7.37 24.29 8.58
N SER A 616 7.68 24.56 9.85
CA SER A 616 7.26 25.77 10.54
C SER A 616 8.44 26.73 10.64
N THR A 617 8.28 27.93 10.10
CA THR A 617 9.37 28.91 9.99
C THR A 617 8.83 30.35 9.97
N VAL A 618 9.74 31.32 10.00
CA VAL A 618 9.39 32.71 9.68
C VAL A 618 9.61 32.93 8.18
N TYR A 619 8.53 33.11 7.44
CA TYR A 619 8.55 33.37 6.01
C TYR A 619 8.10 34.81 5.75
N GLU A 620 8.93 35.61 5.08
CA GLU A 620 8.67 37.04 4.83
C GLU A 620 8.26 37.85 6.08
N GLY A 621 8.84 37.52 7.22
CA GLY A 621 8.56 38.17 8.51
C GLY A 621 7.32 37.68 9.26
N MET A 622 6.58 36.71 8.71
CA MET A 622 5.39 36.12 9.32
C MET A 622 5.62 34.67 9.76
N PRO A 623 5.18 34.30 10.97
CA PRO A 623 5.21 32.91 11.42
C PRO A 623 4.30 32.07 10.51
N THR A 624 4.88 31.11 9.80
CA THR A 624 4.20 30.38 8.71
C THR A 624 4.42 28.87 8.87
N ILE A 625 3.36 28.12 8.63
CA ILE A 625 3.36 26.67 8.57
C ILE A 625 3.15 26.23 7.12
N PHE A 626 4.03 25.36 6.66
CA PHE A 626 3.95 24.68 5.38
C PHE A 626 3.69 23.20 5.62
N ILE A 627 2.69 22.63 4.92
CA ILE A 627 2.45 21.19 4.86
C ILE A 627 2.41 20.82 3.39
N TYR A 628 3.29 19.91 2.96
CA TYR A 628 3.49 19.61 1.55
C TYR A 628 3.52 18.10 1.27
N ASP A 629 3.19 17.74 0.04
CA ASP A 629 3.32 16.37 -0.44
C ASP A 629 4.80 15.97 -0.51
N GLY A 630 5.16 14.86 0.10
CA GLY A 630 6.53 14.31 0.10
C GLY A 630 6.99 13.79 -1.27
N GLN A 631 6.07 13.73 -2.24
CA GLN A 631 6.34 13.43 -3.63
C GLN A 631 5.58 14.41 -4.54
N GLY A 632 6.26 14.95 -5.55
CA GLY A 632 5.66 15.94 -6.45
C GLY A 632 4.40 15.41 -7.13
N GLY A 633 3.28 16.13 -6.95
CA GLY A 633 2.01 15.83 -7.57
C GLY A 633 1.21 14.67 -6.98
N ALA A 634 1.46 14.29 -5.73
CA ALA A 634 0.67 13.26 -5.04
C ALA A 634 -0.79 13.70 -4.81
N GLY A 635 -1.04 15.00 -4.58
CA GLY A 635 -2.37 15.59 -4.46
C GLY A 635 -3.03 15.42 -3.09
N PHE A 636 -2.29 14.99 -2.08
CA PHE A 636 -2.82 14.78 -0.73
C PHE A 636 -3.15 16.10 -0.04
N VAL A 637 -2.24 17.09 -0.15
CA VAL A 637 -2.46 18.40 0.44
C VAL A 637 -3.60 19.15 -0.23
N ASP A 638 -3.87 18.96 -1.53
CA ASP A 638 -5.02 19.50 -2.23
C ASP A 638 -6.35 19.01 -1.62
N CYS A 639 -6.41 17.72 -1.22
CA CYS A 639 -7.56 17.17 -0.55
C CYS A 639 -7.75 17.77 0.85
N GLY A 640 -6.67 17.93 1.61
CA GLY A 640 -6.69 18.63 2.89
C GLY A 640 -7.16 20.08 2.76
N PHE A 641 -6.67 20.80 1.76
CA PHE A 641 -7.03 22.19 1.52
C PHE A 641 -8.53 22.38 1.24
N ARG A 642 -9.15 21.48 0.43
CA ARG A 642 -10.61 21.52 0.17
C ARG A 642 -11.44 21.39 1.43
N ARG A 643 -10.89 20.76 2.48
CA ARG A 643 -11.53 20.52 3.77
C ARG A 643 -10.75 21.19 4.91
N PHE A 644 -10.07 22.28 4.63
CA PHE A 644 -9.12 22.92 5.57
C PHE A 644 -9.74 23.23 6.93
N LYS A 645 -10.98 23.71 6.96
CA LYS A 645 -11.67 24.01 8.22
C LYS A 645 -11.89 22.77 9.09
N GLU A 646 -12.33 21.67 8.50
CA GLU A 646 -12.54 20.41 9.22
C GLU A 646 -11.21 19.84 9.71
N TRP A 647 -10.20 19.86 8.85
CA TRP A 647 -8.84 19.41 9.17
C TRP A 647 -8.24 20.22 10.33
N MET A 648 -8.33 21.53 10.30
CA MET A 648 -7.81 22.38 11.38
C MET A 648 -8.64 22.27 12.67
N THR A 649 -9.95 22.01 12.58
CA THR A 649 -10.78 21.73 13.77
C THR A 649 -10.30 20.45 14.46
N ALA A 650 -10.12 19.35 13.72
CA ALA A 650 -9.61 18.10 14.27
C ALA A 650 -8.19 18.28 14.86
N THR A 651 -7.33 19.06 14.17
CA THR A 651 -5.98 19.39 14.66
C THR A 651 -6.04 20.14 16.01
N TYR A 652 -6.92 21.12 16.13
CA TYR A 652 -7.11 21.87 17.37
C TYR A 652 -7.64 20.98 18.52
N GLU A 653 -8.63 20.13 18.24
CA GLU A 653 -9.18 19.19 19.22
C GLU A 653 -8.10 18.22 19.71
N THR A 654 -7.27 17.72 18.83
CA THR A 654 -6.14 16.84 19.17
C THR A 654 -5.12 17.55 20.06
N ILE A 655 -4.71 18.77 19.70
CA ILE A 655 -3.74 19.55 20.50
C ILE A 655 -4.28 19.78 21.92
N ARG A 656 -5.59 19.98 22.09
CA ARG A 656 -6.22 20.11 23.41
C ARG A 656 -6.19 18.84 24.26
N LEU A 657 -6.03 17.67 23.64
CA LEU A 657 -5.88 16.39 24.34
C LEU A 657 -4.43 16.06 24.69
N CYS A 658 -3.46 16.79 24.12
CA CYS A 658 -2.06 16.67 24.48
C CYS A 658 -1.83 17.44 25.80
N GLU A 659 -1.35 16.75 26.85
CA GLU A 659 -0.96 17.36 28.13
C GLU A 659 0.41 18.07 28.05
#